data_2956a1f9039cc197d898322262ac61d4
#
_entry.id   2956a1f9039cc197d898322262ac61d4
#
_cell.length_a   1.000
_cell.length_b   1.000
_cell.length_c   1.000
_cell.angle_alpha   90.00
_cell.angle_beta   90.00
_cell.angle_gamma   90.00
#
_symmetry.space_group_name_H-M   'P 1'
#
loop_
_entity.id
_entity.type
_entity.pdbx_description
1 polymer ?
#
loop_
_entity_poly.entity_id
_entity_poly.type
_entity_poly.pdbx_seq_one_letter_code
_entity_poly.pdbx_strand_id
1 'polypeptide(L)'
;MSENKRRRSSSTGFWGRIRQSARHIENEAKEGARRVEHSAAEGARRVQHDAQERVRNMTPKQKNGWKKAGRIIGTLLLVFVLTASIFAGIFMAYINSAMRGKVEVYLDEFETQVSTELYYQDPDTQEWVMYQTLYMDENRIWVDLENIPKYLQEAAIAIEDKRFEKHHGVDWKGTTRAILYTLFGKNVQGGSTITQQLVKNVTGDNQVTVKRKITEIYRALELEKRYEKDEILEAYLNEVYFGQRCSGVMTAARVYFGKDVSELSLAECASMMGITNNPSMYDPFISSWTRENNRERQLTILSEMLSQGKIDQEEYDAAVAEDIQFANGFTISGKYVGSDGTGTEPDTEDTTDTSDDTASPADDSTPTIKGSNSWFTDAMITDVAEALVEKLGITEKVNSEGKKVSAYDQAINMVYSKGYKIYTTQNPKYQKIAEDVCYNLENIPYTSSYTNAAGEKVEDQLQIALTIVDPTNGYVVAMIGGAGEKVVDRGWNWAVNARQCGSAIKPVSTYAPALDDGTINGASVIDDYPMLLNGEVWPRNANWRYQGLTALHTAIAQSLNTCAVRTNLAYGVDRSYDFLVNKLGFENLTFTDSQQVGNMALGGFEKGVTTEEMAAAYAAFVNEGVYTKPRTFIRVEDANGNVVLENEAQSTVAMKNTTAAIINHLLQEAALNGTGYEAQFSGMHIAGKTGSTNSNKDRYFVGYTPYYSCAVWAGYEHNQRIVASGNPCSAIFRKVMSAIHEDLPNTDFFSCSGLTSVAVCADSGMLASENCALDVRGSRVYTALVAADNAPTAVCTMHTAPTYTVNMADSDGNVTTVTGSVLNYQRELIEGHDEIVVEDAFMMLGGWNGFFVDEADDYFNMPDGVHDDNMDGPP
;
A
#
# COMPACT_ATOMS: atom_id res chain seq x y z
N MET A 1 -56.84 38.99 -22.59
CA MET A 1 -56.57 39.43 -21.22
C MET A 1 -55.60 38.55 -20.59
N SER A 2 -54.63 39.05 -20.38
CA SER A 2 -53.36 39.33 -19.59
C SER A 2 -52.22 38.41 -19.94
N GLU A 3 -51.22 39.13 -20.39
CA GLU A 3 -49.81 38.74 -20.56
C GLU A 3 -49.14 38.20 -19.29
N ASN A 4 -48.26 37.26 -19.48
CA ASN A 4 -47.15 37.05 -18.55
C ASN A 4 -45.84 36.82 -19.29
N LYS A 5 -44.99 37.84 -19.28
CA LYS A 5 -43.66 37.87 -19.86
C LYS A 5 -42.68 36.97 -19.03
N ARG A 6 -42.12 35.95 -19.68
CA ARG A 6 -40.94 35.26 -19.17
C ARG A 6 -39.69 36.11 -19.36
N ARG A 7 -39.06 36.50 -18.26
CA ARG A 7 -37.69 37.05 -18.25
C ARG A 7 -36.68 35.94 -18.52
N ARG A 8 -35.98 36.01 -19.63
CA ARG A 8 -34.69 35.34 -19.84
C ARG A 8 -33.62 36.14 -19.12
N SER A 9 -32.93 35.61 -18.11
CA SER A 9 -31.72 36.17 -17.52
C SER A 9 -30.52 35.75 -18.37
N SER A 10 -29.84 36.68 -18.95
CA SER A 10 -28.65 36.47 -19.79
C SER A 10 -27.41 36.26 -18.91
N SER A 11 -26.73 35.18 -19.11
CA SER A 11 -25.45 34.82 -18.45
C SER A 11 -24.22 35.56 -19.00
N THR A 12 -24.41 36.60 -19.77
CA THR A 12 -23.34 37.38 -20.42
C THR A 12 -22.68 38.48 -19.54
N GLY A 13 -23.16 38.65 -18.31
CA GLY A 13 -22.70 39.75 -17.44
C GLY A 13 -21.40 39.51 -16.65
N PHE A 14 -21.04 38.27 -16.39
CA PHE A 14 -19.88 37.96 -15.55
C PHE A 14 -18.56 37.97 -16.34
N TRP A 15 -18.51 37.33 -17.47
CA TRP A 15 -17.32 37.28 -18.34
C TRP A 15 -17.02 38.63 -19.03
N GLY A 16 -18.01 39.42 -19.29
CA GLY A 16 -17.83 40.81 -19.77
C GLY A 16 -17.10 41.67 -18.75
N ARG A 17 -17.37 41.53 -17.47
CA ARG A 17 -16.70 42.30 -16.40
C ARG A 17 -15.25 41.81 -16.18
N ILE A 18 -14.94 40.53 -16.29
CA ILE A 18 -13.57 40.00 -16.17
C ILE A 18 -12.70 40.49 -17.33
N ARG A 19 -13.20 40.49 -18.58
CA ARG A 19 -12.47 41.05 -19.72
C ARG A 19 -12.22 42.54 -19.63
N GLN A 20 -13.16 43.30 -19.04
CA GLN A 20 -12.98 44.72 -18.84
C GLN A 20 -12.00 45.02 -17.72
N SER A 21 -11.99 44.23 -16.64
CA SER A 21 -11.01 44.34 -15.56
C SER A 21 -9.60 43.93 -16.01
N ALA A 22 -9.45 42.88 -16.82
CA ALA A 22 -8.16 42.45 -17.35
C ALA A 22 -7.54 43.54 -18.28
N ARG A 23 -8.33 44.13 -19.16
CA ARG A 23 -7.85 45.24 -20.02
C ARG A 23 -7.55 46.51 -19.21
N HIS A 24 -8.22 46.74 -18.11
CA HIS A 24 -7.92 47.87 -17.23
C HIS A 24 -6.61 47.66 -16.50
N ILE A 25 -6.34 46.44 -15.98
CA ILE A 25 -5.09 46.10 -15.32
C ILE A 25 -3.91 46.15 -16.32
N GLU A 26 -4.09 45.62 -17.55
CA GLU A 26 -3.05 45.66 -18.57
C GLU A 26 -2.72 47.13 -19.01
N ASN A 27 -3.70 47.99 -19.14
CA ASN A 27 -3.48 49.41 -19.45
C ASN A 27 -2.85 50.17 -18.28
N GLU A 28 -3.24 49.89 -17.03
CA GLU A 28 -2.58 50.46 -15.85
C GLU A 28 -1.13 50.00 -15.71
N ALA A 29 -0.85 48.71 -16.01
CA ALA A 29 0.51 48.19 -16.01
C ALA A 29 1.39 48.83 -17.11
N LYS A 30 0.83 49.01 -18.32
CA LYS A 30 1.53 49.73 -19.43
C LYS A 30 1.74 51.21 -19.12
N GLU A 31 0.77 51.89 -18.52
CA GLU A 31 0.95 53.29 -18.07
C GLU A 31 1.91 53.36 -16.88
N GLY A 32 1.88 52.41 -15.94
CA GLY A 32 2.82 52.34 -14.84
C GLY A 32 4.25 52.13 -15.34
N ALA A 33 4.47 51.24 -16.30
CA ALA A 33 5.78 51.01 -16.91
C ALA A 33 6.28 52.29 -17.64
N ARG A 34 5.43 52.95 -18.41
CA ARG A 34 5.81 54.22 -19.07
C ARG A 34 6.12 55.36 -18.08
N ARG A 35 5.41 55.47 -16.96
CA ARG A 35 5.72 56.42 -15.88
C ARG A 35 7.04 56.10 -15.21
N VAL A 36 7.36 54.84 -14.99
CA VAL A 36 8.65 54.39 -14.42
C VAL A 36 9.80 54.69 -15.39
N GLU A 37 9.65 54.39 -16.69
CA GLU A 37 10.64 54.70 -17.71
C GLU A 37 10.86 56.22 -17.86
N HIS A 38 9.77 57.03 -17.86
CA HIS A 38 9.88 58.47 -17.98
C HIS A 38 10.51 59.06 -16.70
N SER A 39 10.14 58.57 -15.52
CA SER A 39 10.76 59.04 -14.27
C SER A 39 12.22 58.62 -14.14
N ALA A 40 12.58 57.39 -14.62
CA ALA A 40 13.95 56.93 -14.68
C ALA A 40 14.80 57.74 -15.67
N ALA A 41 14.23 58.10 -16.85
CA ALA A 41 14.89 58.92 -17.84
C ALA A 41 15.07 60.39 -17.36
N GLU A 42 14.06 60.94 -16.65
CA GLU A 42 14.21 62.25 -16.02
C GLU A 42 15.19 62.21 -14.84
N GLY A 43 15.17 61.17 -14.01
CA GLY A 43 16.14 60.97 -12.95
C GLY A 43 17.57 60.88 -13.50
N ALA A 44 17.76 60.10 -14.57
CA ALA A 44 19.06 59.98 -15.24
C ALA A 44 19.55 61.35 -15.83
N ARG A 45 18.65 62.14 -16.43
CA ARG A 45 18.97 63.47 -16.94
C ARG A 45 19.32 64.47 -15.84
N ARG A 46 18.59 64.42 -14.69
CA ARG A 46 18.95 65.23 -13.51
C ARG A 46 20.30 64.83 -12.92
N VAL A 47 20.54 63.51 -12.75
CA VAL A 47 21.85 63.06 -12.25
C VAL A 47 22.99 63.41 -13.22
N GLN A 48 22.75 63.35 -14.52
CA GLN A 48 23.74 63.77 -15.56
C GLN A 48 24.00 65.29 -15.54
N HIS A 49 22.93 66.10 -15.37
CA HIS A 49 23.02 67.55 -15.25
C HIS A 49 23.75 67.96 -13.97
N ASP A 50 23.37 67.40 -12.80
CA ASP A 50 24.01 67.66 -11.54
C ASP A 50 25.48 67.18 -11.51
N ALA A 51 25.77 66.03 -12.17
CA ALA A 51 27.14 65.55 -12.34
C ALA A 51 27.96 66.51 -13.20
N GLN A 52 27.39 67.05 -14.29
CA GLN A 52 28.07 68.02 -15.15
C GLN A 52 28.29 69.37 -14.45
N GLU A 53 27.32 69.86 -13.65
CA GLU A 53 27.45 71.07 -12.83
C GLU A 53 28.46 70.92 -11.72
N ARG A 54 28.49 69.75 -11.01
CA ARG A 54 29.56 69.42 -10.02
C ARG A 54 30.95 69.42 -10.63
N VAL A 55 31.10 68.80 -11.83
CA VAL A 55 32.38 68.75 -12.51
C VAL A 55 32.82 70.15 -12.99
N ARG A 56 31.84 71.00 -13.39
CA ARG A 56 32.12 72.38 -13.81
C ARG A 56 32.57 73.25 -12.66
N ASN A 57 32.04 73.01 -11.45
CA ASN A 57 32.34 73.87 -10.28
C ASN A 57 33.53 73.30 -9.44
N MET A 58 34.18 72.24 -9.86
CA MET A 58 35.33 71.63 -9.19
C MET A 58 36.61 72.52 -9.39
N THR A 59 37.35 72.74 -8.31
CA THR A 59 38.65 73.33 -8.39
C THR A 59 39.68 72.48 -9.14
N PRO A 60 40.73 73.02 -9.73
CA PRO A 60 41.76 72.24 -10.45
C PRO A 60 42.34 71.11 -9.63
N LYS A 61 42.42 71.24 -8.32
CA LYS A 61 42.97 70.25 -7.37
C LYS A 61 41.96 69.08 -7.19
N GLN A 62 40.65 69.36 -7.16
CA GLN A 62 39.59 68.38 -7.09
C GLN A 62 39.45 67.62 -8.43
N LYS A 63 39.51 68.29 -9.58
CA LYS A 63 39.54 67.61 -10.90
C LYS A 63 40.65 66.59 -11.06
N ASN A 64 41.88 66.97 -10.55
CA ASN A 64 43.03 66.05 -10.54
C ASN A 64 42.84 64.89 -9.55
N GLY A 65 42.18 65.13 -8.42
CA GLY A 65 41.82 64.02 -7.47
C GLY A 65 40.85 63.03 -8.12
N TRP A 66 39.79 63.48 -8.78
CA TRP A 66 38.83 62.62 -9.47
C TRP A 66 39.42 61.85 -10.66
N LYS A 67 40.36 62.50 -11.42
CA LYS A 67 41.13 61.81 -12.48
C LYS A 67 42.03 60.70 -11.91
N LYS A 68 42.65 60.93 -10.74
CA LYS A 68 43.45 59.92 -10.05
C LYS A 68 42.58 58.78 -9.51
N ALA A 69 41.45 59.11 -8.87
CA ALA A 69 40.48 58.15 -8.38
C ALA A 69 39.89 57.29 -9.54
N GLY A 70 39.51 57.91 -10.64
CA GLY A 70 39.05 57.20 -11.84
C GLY A 70 40.08 56.31 -12.47
N ARG A 71 41.39 56.71 -12.48
CA ARG A 71 42.45 55.81 -12.91
C ARG A 71 42.63 54.64 -11.94
N ILE A 72 42.60 54.84 -10.62
CA ILE A 72 42.72 53.81 -9.61
C ILE A 72 41.55 52.81 -9.74
N ILE A 73 40.32 53.32 -9.84
CA ILE A 73 39.12 52.44 -10.01
C ILE A 73 39.19 51.70 -11.34
N GLY A 74 39.60 52.39 -12.45
CA GLY A 74 39.82 51.72 -13.75
C GLY A 74 40.88 50.60 -13.70
N THR A 75 42.00 50.89 -12.99
CA THR A 75 43.07 49.87 -12.81
C THR A 75 42.58 48.72 -11.96
N LEU A 76 41.87 48.97 -10.86
CA LEU A 76 41.30 47.92 -10.01
C LEU A 76 40.26 47.05 -10.80
N LEU A 77 39.43 47.71 -11.60
CA LEU A 77 38.47 47.02 -12.46
C LEU A 77 39.16 46.16 -13.53
N LEU A 78 40.23 46.71 -14.15
CA LEU A 78 41.02 45.95 -15.12
C LEU A 78 41.73 44.77 -14.47
N VAL A 79 42.31 44.95 -13.29
CA VAL A 79 42.93 43.87 -12.52
C VAL A 79 41.90 42.82 -12.16
N PHE A 80 40.71 43.23 -11.72
CA PHE A 80 39.63 42.31 -11.41
C PHE A 80 39.19 41.48 -12.65
N VAL A 81 39.02 42.17 -13.80
CA VAL A 81 38.65 41.48 -15.06
C VAL A 81 39.74 40.52 -15.51
N LEU A 82 41.02 40.94 -15.44
CA LEU A 82 42.14 40.07 -15.78
C LEU A 82 42.24 38.87 -14.86
N THR A 83 42.11 39.10 -13.55
CA THR A 83 42.17 38.02 -12.55
C THR A 83 40.99 37.04 -12.77
N ALA A 84 39.79 37.58 -12.95
CA ALA A 84 38.61 36.76 -13.26
C ALA A 84 38.77 35.97 -14.56
N SER A 85 39.37 36.54 -15.59
CA SER A 85 39.65 35.85 -16.88
C SER A 85 40.71 34.75 -16.72
N ILE A 86 41.76 34.99 -15.91
CA ILE A 86 42.77 33.95 -15.61
C ILE A 86 42.16 32.82 -14.83
N PHE A 87 41.37 33.12 -13.78
CA PHE A 87 40.65 32.11 -13.03
C PHE A 87 39.69 31.32 -13.92
N ALA A 88 38.95 31.99 -14.80
CA ALA A 88 38.06 31.32 -15.75
C ALA A 88 38.84 30.40 -16.72
N GLY A 89 40.03 30.86 -17.19
CA GLY A 89 40.90 30.08 -18.07
C GLY A 89 41.48 28.83 -17.37
N ILE A 90 41.96 28.98 -16.13
CA ILE A 90 42.47 27.87 -15.31
C ILE A 90 41.30 26.88 -15.00
N PHE A 91 40.14 27.40 -14.66
CA PHE A 91 38.96 26.60 -14.38
C PHE A 91 38.50 25.81 -15.62
N MET A 92 38.47 26.43 -16.79
CA MET A 92 38.17 25.75 -18.06
C MET A 92 39.22 24.70 -18.42
N ALA A 93 40.54 24.99 -18.21
CA ALA A 93 41.59 24.01 -18.44
C ALA A 93 41.49 22.82 -17.46
N TYR A 94 41.16 23.09 -16.19
CA TYR A 94 40.92 22.05 -15.18
C TYR A 94 39.73 21.18 -15.56
N ILE A 95 38.57 21.77 -15.92
CA ILE A 95 37.39 21.05 -16.38
C ILE A 95 37.74 20.20 -17.59
N ASN A 96 38.36 20.76 -18.61
CA ASN A 96 38.71 20.04 -19.80
C ASN A 96 39.68 18.86 -19.54
N SER A 97 40.61 19.03 -18.60
CA SER A 97 41.51 17.95 -18.20
C SER A 97 40.84 16.88 -17.32
N ALA A 98 39.98 17.30 -16.38
CA ALA A 98 39.28 16.40 -15.46
C ALA A 98 38.15 15.60 -16.14
N MET A 99 37.65 16.10 -17.26
CA MET A 99 36.47 15.56 -17.97
C MET A 99 36.83 14.77 -19.24
N ARG A 100 38.07 14.80 -19.71
CA ARG A 100 38.50 14.01 -20.90
C ARG A 100 38.28 12.52 -20.64
N GLY A 101 37.48 11.89 -21.49
CA GLY A 101 37.13 10.46 -21.45
C GLY A 101 36.01 10.06 -20.48
N LYS A 102 35.34 11.05 -19.82
CA LYS A 102 34.19 10.77 -18.93
C LYS A 102 32.88 11.39 -19.42
N VAL A 103 32.83 11.94 -20.61
CA VAL A 103 31.79 12.86 -21.06
C VAL A 103 31.02 12.35 -22.27
N GLU A 104 31.43 11.21 -22.82
CA GLU A 104 30.79 10.69 -24.02
C GLU A 104 29.42 10.13 -23.69
N VAL A 105 28.38 10.77 -24.20
CA VAL A 105 27.00 10.27 -24.24
C VAL A 105 26.72 9.96 -25.70
N TYR A 106 26.50 8.69 -26.02
CA TYR A 106 26.09 8.23 -27.32
C TYR A 106 24.61 7.89 -27.27
N LEU A 107 23.81 8.48 -28.16
CA LEU A 107 22.39 8.14 -28.26
C LEU A 107 22.16 6.76 -28.88
N ASP A 108 23.17 6.24 -29.58
CA ASP A 108 23.15 4.95 -30.28
C ASP A 108 23.48 3.75 -29.37
N GLU A 109 23.98 3.96 -28.16
CA GLU A 109 24.39 2.91 -27.21
C GLU A 109 23.29 2.50 -26.24
N PHE A 110 22.05 2.40 -26.68
CA PHE A 110 21.04 1.69 -25.87
C PHE A 110 21.30 0.20 -26.03
N GLU A 111 22.01 -0.41 -25.06
CA GLU A 111 22.15 -1.87 -25.00
C GLU A 111 20.76 -2.50 -25.14
N THR A 112 20.61 -3.44 -26.05
CA THR A 112 19.41 -4.27 -26.18
C THR A 112 19.29 -5.05 -24.88
N GLN A 113 18.46 -4.55 -23.98
CA GLN A 113 18.17 -5.23 -22.73
C GLN A 113 17.28 -6.43 -23.03
N VAL A 114 17.67 -7.59 -22.53
CA VAL A 114 16.90 -8.81 -22.70
C VAL A 114 15.88 -8.91 -21.57
N SER A 115 14.61 -8.91 -21.92
CA SER A 115 13.51 -8.99 -20.98
C SER A 115 13.48 -10.32 -20.23
N THR A 116 13.11 -10.31 -18.98
CA THR A 116 12.95 -11.51 -18.16
C THR A 116 11.56 -12.12 -18.35
N GLU A 117 11.50 -13.43 -18.45
CA GLU A 117 10.27 -14.20 -18.64
C GLU A 117 9.84 -14.88 -17.35
N LEU A 118 8.54 -14.81 -17.04
CA LEU A 118 7.92 -15.46 -15.89
C LEU A 118 7.13 -16.70 -16.31
N TYR A 119 7.38 -17.80 -15.60
CA TYR A 119 6.75 -19.08 -15.85
C TYR A 119 5.97 -19.53 -14.62
N TYR A 120 4.81 -20.15 -14.84
CA TYR A 120 4.06 -20.89 -13.83
C TYR A 120 3.95 -22.36 -14.23
N GLN A 121 3.77 -23.25 -13.26
CA GLN A 121 3.51 -24.66 -13.53
C GLN A 121 2.01 -24.88 -13.67
N ASP A 122 1.59 -25.32 -14.83
CA ASP A 122 0.19 -25.65 -15.09
C ASP A 122 -0.25 -26.82 -14.19
N PRO A 123 -1.29 -26.69 -13.37
CA PRO A 123 -1.66 -27.71 -12.42
C PRO A 123 -2.16 -29.02 -13.07
N ASP A 124 -2.71 -28.94 -14.27
CA ASP A 124 -3.29 -30.09 -14.97
C ASP A 124 -2.24 -30.86 -15.77
N THR A 125 -1.37 -30.15 -16.49
CA THR A 125 -0.36 -30.74 -17.36
C THR A 125 0.99 -30.90 -16.71
N GLN A 126 1.26 -30.21 -15.61
CA GLN A 126 2.55 -30.08 -14.93
C GLN A 126 3.65 -29.46 -15.81
N GLU A 127 3.31 -28.88 -16.95
CA GLU A 127 4.25 -28.18 -17.82
C GLU A 127 4.46 -26.75 -17.37
N TRP A 128 5.65 -26.20 -17.67
CA TRP A 128 5.97 -24.81 -17.40
C TRP A 128 5.47 -23.92 -18.56
N VAL A 129 4.57 -23.01 -18.24
CA VAL A 129 3.95 -22.10 -19.21
C VAL A 129 4.40 -20.67 -18.92
N MET A 130 4.92 -19.98 -19.92
CA MET A 130 5.24 -18.56 -19.84
C MET A 130 3.95 -17.74 -19.80
N TYR A 131 3.81 -16.84 -18.83
CA TYR A 131 2.59 -16.07 -18.66
C TYR A 131 2.80 -14.55 -18.62
N GLN A 132 4.05 -14.10 -18.36
CA GLN A 132 4.37 -12.67 -18.30
C GLN A 132 5.82 -12.43 -18.68
N THR A 133 6.09 -11.27 -19.30
CA THR A 133 7.43 -10.76 -19.52
C THR A 133 7.64 -9.51 -18.66
N LEU A 134 8.78 -9.44 -17.96
CA LEU A 134 9.18 -8.25 -17.22
C LEU A 134 10.04 -7.38 -18.12
N TYR A 135 9.66 -6.13 -18.26
CA TYR A 135 10.46 -5.13 -18.95
C TYR A 135 11.14 -4.23 -17.92
N MET A 136 12.43 -3.97 -18.10
CA MET A 136 13.11 -2.95 -17.33
C MET A 136 12.68 -1.59 -17.84
N ASP A 137 12.24 -0.77 -16.92
CA ASP A 137 11.76 0.57 -17.20
C ASP A 137 10.97 0.67 -18.50
N GLU A 138 9.66 0.78 -18.31
CA GLU A 138 8.90 1.49 -19.26
C GLU A 138 8.71 0.74 -20.57
N ASN A 139 7.52 0.48 -20.82
CA ASN A 139 7.03 0.39 -22.17
C ASN A 139 7.58 1.59 -22.95
N ARG A 140 8.80 1.50 -23.43
CA ARG A 140 9.38 2.51 -24.28
C ARG A 140 9.21 2.05 -25.72
N ILE A 141 8.27 2.65 -26.39
CA ILE A 141 8.10 2.48 -27.81
C ILE A 141 8.74 3.71 -28.44
N TRP A 142 9.88 3.50 -29.09
CA TRP A 142 10.55 4.58 -29.83
C TRP A 142 9.72 5.01 -31.02
N VAL A 143 9.62 6.30 -31.23
CA VAL A 143 8.88 6.91 -32.36
C VAL A 143 9.78 7.93 -33.04
N ASP A 144 9.95 7.79 -34.35
CA ASP A 144 10.65 8.77 -35.14
C ASP A 144 9.95 10.13 -35.06
N LEU A 145 10.70 11.21 -35.06
CA LEU A 145 10.17 12.57 -34.88
C LEU A 145 9.08 12.93 -35.88
N GLU A 146 9.17 12.40 -37.12
CA GLU A 146 8.16 12.64 -38.14
C GLU A 146 6.77 12.06 -37.81
N ASN A 147 6.71 11.03 -36.96
CA ASN A 147 5.48 10.39 -36.50
C ASN A 147 4.94 11.01 -35.18
N ILE A 148 5.68 11.93 -34.54
CA ILE A 148 5.23 12.66 -33.36
C ILE A 148 4.48 13.93 -33.81
N PRO A 149 3.24 14.15 -33.30
CA PRO A 149 2.46 15.35 -33.69
C PRO A 149 3.25 16.63 -33.52
N LYS A 150 3.16 17.54 -34.49
CA LYS A 150 3.84 18.84 -34.42
C LYS A 150 3.42 19.64 -33.18
N TYR A 151 2.15 19.53 -32.74
CA TYR A 151 1.66 20.17 -31.54
C TYR A 151 2.38 19.68 -30.28
N LEU A 152 2.73 18.39 -30.21
CA LEU A 152 3.45 17.81 -29.09
C LEU A 152 4.91 18.30 -29.03
N GLN A 153 5.59 18.32 -30.19
CA GLN A 153 6.93 18.87 -30.31
C GLN A 153 6.98 20.34 -29.88
N GLU A 154 6.02 21.14 -30.37
CA GLU A 154 5.93 22.58 -30.06
C GLU A 154 5.49 22.85 -28.61
N ALA A 155 4.65 21.99 -28.01
CA ALA A 155 4.32 22.06 -26.60
C ALA A 155 5.54 21.84 -25.71
N ALA A 156 6.36 20.82 -26.01
CA ALA A 156 7.61 20.56 -25.31
C ALA A 156 8.57 21.74 -25.39
N ILE A 157 8.82 22.26 -26.58
CA ILE A 157 9.67 23.43 -26.81
C ILE A 157 9.10 24.66 -26.09
N ALA A 158 7.79 24.90 -26.18
CA ALA A 158 7.16 26.09 -25.61
C ALA A 158 7.25 26.15 -24.09
N ILE A 159 7.13 25.01 -23.41
CA ILE A 159 7.12 24.96 -21.94
C ILE A 159 8.49 24.75 -21.32
N GLU A 160 9.33 23.91 -21.94
CA GLU A 160 10.62 23.51 -21.38
C GLU A 160 11.76 24.42 -21.87
N ASP A 161 11.78 24.76 -23.15
CA ASP A 161 12.91 25.50 -23.74
C ASP A 161 12.52 26.42 -24.91
N LYS A 162 11.97 27.59 -24.61
CA LYS A 162 11.47 28.57 -25.61
C LYS A 162 12.50 29.00 -26.68
N ARG A 163 13.77 28.71 -26.46
CA ARG A 163 14.86 29.10 -27.35
C ARG A 163 15.68 27.91 -27.81
N PHE A 164 15.12 26.73 -27.79
CA PHE A 164 15.76 25.50 -28.18
C PHE A 164 16.52 25.63 -29.50
N GLU A 165 15.86 26.18 -30.53
CA GLU A 165 16.44 26.41 -31.89
C GLU A 165 17.54 27.48 -31.91
N LYS A 166 17.76 28.24 -30.83
CA LYS A 166 18.62 29.46 -30.85
C LYS A 166 19.87 29.33 -30.00
N HIS A 167 20.06 28.27 -29.31
CA HIS A 167 21.24 28.02 -28.48
C HIS A 167 21.87 26.67 -28.82
N HIS A 168 23.10 26.44 -28.39
CA HIS A 168 23.84 25.20 -28.51
C HIS A 168 24.00 24.51 -27.15
N GLY A 169 23.02 23.71 -26.75
CA GLY A 169 22.99 22.94 -25.51
C GLY A 169 22.64 23.72 -24.23
N VAL A 170 22.98 24.99 -24.16
CA VAL A 170 22.77 25.83 -22.96
C VAL A 170 22.22 27.19 -23.33
N ASP A 171 21.11 27.56 -22.75
CA ASP A 171 20.56 28.91 -22.83
C ASP A 171 21.22 29.83 -21.78
N TRP A 172 22.35 30.44 -22.15
CA TRP A 172 23.09 31.31 -21.24
C TRP A 172 22.28 32.52 -20.72
N LYS A 173 21.30 33.02 -21.50
CA LYS A 173 20.43 34.14 -21.06
C LYS A 173 19.45 33.66 -19.99
N GLY A 174 18.83 32.47 -20.18
CA GLY A 174 17.93 31.84 -19.21
C GLY A 174 18.69 31.44 -17.95
N THR A 175 19.78 30.75 -18.08
CA THR A 175 20.64 30.30 -16.97
C THR A 175 21.13 31.47 -16.11
N THR A 176 21.65 32.55 -16.73
CA THR A 176 22.09 33.73 -16.02
C THR A 176 20.95 34.40 -15.25
N ARG A 177 19.77 34.51 -15.87
CA ARG A 177 18.59 35.05 -15.24
C ARG A 177 18.18 34.19 -14.03
N ALA A 178 18.13 32.86 -14.17
CA ALA A 178 17.78 31.93 -13.10
C ALA A 178 18.76 32.04 -11.92
N ILE A 179 20.07 32.11 -12.18
CA ILE A 179 21.10 32.31 -11.14
C ILE A 179 20.88 33.61 -10.39
N LEU A 180 20.66 34.72 -11.11
CA LEU A 180 20.42 36.03 -10.48
C LEU A 180 19.18 36.03 -9.60
N TYR A 181 18.07 35.44 -10.06
CA TYR A 181 16.86 35.35 -9.26
C TYR A 181 17.02 34.48 -8.01
N THR A 182 17.75 33.37 -8.12
CA THR A 182 18.08 32.51 -6.97
C THR A 182 18.93 33.26 -5.94
N LEU A 183 19.90 34.04 -6.38
CA LEU A 183 20.73 34.88 -5.51
C LEU A 183 19.92 35.99 -4.79
N PHE A 184 18.81 36.43 -5.39
CA PHE A 184 17.92 37.42 -4.79
C PHE A 184 16.73 36.81 -4.04
N GLY A 185 16.76 35.49 -3.73
CA GLY A 185 15.76 34.81 -2.90
C GLY A 185 14.38 34.65 -3.55
N LYS A 186 14.27 34.71 -4.87
CA LYS A 186 13.06 34.41 -5.60
C LYS A 186 13.17 33.03 -6.23
N ASN A 187 12.25 32.13 -5.88
CA ASN A 187 12.12 30.83 -6.55
C ASN A 187 11.78 31.07 -8.03
N VAL A 188 12.63 30.64 -8.93
CA VAL A 188 12.36 30.67 -10.37
C VAL A 188 12.44 29.26 -10.94
N GLN A 189 11.32 28.81 -11.45
CA GLN A 189 11.25 27.59 -12.27
C GLN A 189 11.90 27.84 -13.64
N GLY A 190 12.63 26.79 -14.15
CA GLY A 190 13.00 26.68 -15.55
C GLY A 190 14.25 27.46 -15.99
N GLY A 191 15.41 26.87 -15.76
CA GLY A 191 16.67 27.35 -16.30
C GLY A 191 17.48 26.30 -17.05
N SER A 192 17.00 25.06 -17.13
CA SER A 192 17.62 23.96 -17.89
C SER A 192 17.00 23.89 -19.28
N THR A 193 17.81 23.54 -20.28
CA THR A 193 17.37 23.34 -21.67
C THR A 193 16.89 21.89 -21.87
N ILE A 194 16.17 21.61 -22.97
CA ILE A 194 15.79 20.26 -23.40
C ILE A 194 17.03 19.36 -23.46
N THR A 195 18.12 19.85 -24.07
CA THR A 195 19.38 19.10 -24.16
C THR A 195 19.97 18.76 -22.78
N GLN A 196 19.89 19.68 -21.82
CA GLN A 196 20.33 19.43 -20.44
C GLN A 196 19.43 18.42 -19.74
N GLN A 197 18.12 18.46 -19.98
CA GLN A 197 17.18 17.49 -19.43
C GLN A 197 17.38 16.11 -20.03
N LEU A 198 17.59 16.01 -21.34
CA LEU A 198 17.94 14.75 -22.01
C LEU A 198 19.20 14.13 -21.39
N VAL A 199 20.27 14.92 -21.27
CA VAL A 199 21.52 14.46 -20.61
C VAL A 199 21.25 13.95 -19.19
N LYS A 200 20.44 14.68 -18.41
CA LYS A 200 20.04 14.26 -17.06
C LYS A 200 19.28 12.94 -17.06
N ASN A 201 18.31 12.78 -17.96
CA ASN A 201 17.46 11.60 -18.04
C ASN A 201 18.30 10.37 -18.44
N VAL A 202 19.07 10.49 -19.52
CA VAL A 202 19.93 9.41 -20.03
C VAL A 202 21.02 8.99 -19.03
N THR A 203 21.56 9.94 -18.23
CA THR A 203 22.62 9.62 -17.27
C THR A 203 22.11 9.24 -15.88
N GLY A 204 20.81 9.40 -15.60
CA GLY A 204 20.20 9.11 -14.29
C GLY A 204 20.72 9.98 -13.11
N ASP A 205 21.54 11.01 -13.39
CA ASP A 205 22.18 11.83 -12.36
C ASP A 205 21.22 12.88 -11.79
N ASN A 206 20.54 12.50 -10.68
CA ASN A 206 19.56 13.35 -9.99
C ASN A 206 20.16 14.16 -8.80
N GLN A 207 21.49 14.12 -8.57
CA GLN A 207 22.09 14.84 -7.44
C GLN A 207 21.98 16.37 -7.57
N VAL A 208 21.61 17.04 -6.48
CA VAL A 208 21.55 18.51 -6.44
C VAL A 208 22.92 19.09 -6.05
N THR A 209 23.91 18.98 -6.92
CA THR A 209 25.27 19.51 -6.68
C THR A 209 25.73 20.45 -7.80
N VAL A 210 26.57 21.44 -7.46
CA VAL A 210 27.17 22.35 -8.46
C VAL A 210 28.05 21.58 -9.44
N LYS A 211 28.78 20.57 -8.98
CA LYS A 211 29.61 19.70 -9.81
C LYS A 211 28.77 19.00 -10.89
N ARG A 212 27.66 18.39 -10.49
CA ARG A 212 26.72 17.76 -11.42
C ARG A 212 26.24 18.75 -12.49
N LYS A 213 25.78 19.93 -12.08
CA LYS A 213 25.26 20.94 -13.03
C LYS A 213 26.31 21.39 -14.04
N ILE A 214 27.56 21.48 -13.62
CA ILE A 214 28.67 21.79 -14.54
C ILE A 214 28.91 20.63 -15.53
N THR A 215 28.88 19.40 -15.04
CA THR A 215 29.00 18.19 -15.89
C THR A 215 27.87 18.11 -16.91
N GLU A 216 26.62 18.32 -16.46
CA GLU A 216 25.44 18.38 -17.32
C GLU A 216 25.58 19.46 -18.43
N ILE A 217 25.99 20.67 -18.06
CA ILE A 217 26.26 21.76 -19.03
C ILE A 217 27.29 21.32 -20.07
N TYR A 218 28.38 20.69 -19.63
CA TYR A 218 29.44 20.29 -20.56
C TYR A 218 28.99 19.16 -21.48
N ARG A 219 28.29 18.15 -20.97
CA ARG A 219 27.69 17.07 -21.73
C ARG A 219 26.66 17.58 -22.76
N ALA A 220 25.81 18.52 -22.36
CA ALA A 220 24.86 19.16 -23.26
C ALA A 220 25.53 19.91 -24.42
N LEU A 221 26.63 20.60 -24.16
CA LEU A 221 27.44 21.28 -25.20
C LEU A 221 28.12 20.28 -26.15
N GLU A 222 28.57 19.12 -25.66
CA GLU A 222 29.18 18.07 -26.49
C GLU A 222 28.12 17.31 -27.30
N LEU A 223 26.92 17.09 -26.71
CA LEU A 223 25.81 16.43 -27.41
C LEU A 223 25.40 17.23 -28.65
N GLU A 224 25.22 18.55 -28.53
CA GLU A 224 24.86 19.45 -29.65
C GLU A 224 25.97 19.70 -30.65
N LYS A 225 27.15 19.15 -30.46
CA LYS A 225 28.19 19.12 -31.52
C LYS A 225 28.10 17.88 -32.40
N ARG A 226 27.40 16.83 -31.90
CA ARG A 226 27.32 15.52 -32.55
C ARG A 226 25.99 15.28 -33.25
N TYR A 227 24.90 15.77 -32.63
CA TYR A 227 23.55 15.55 -33.04
C TYR A 227 22.85 16.85 -33.43
N GLU A 228 21.97 16.78 -34.40
CA GLU A 228 21.16 17.92 -34.84
C GLU A 228 19.99 18.15 -33.83
N LYS A 229 19.32 19.30 -33.93
CA LYS A 229 18.23 19.66 -33.01
C LYS A 229 17.06 18.66 -33.06
N ASP A 230 16.74 18.17 -34.26
CA ASP A 230 15.64 17.23 -34.44
C ASP A 230 15.96 15.88 -33.76
N GLU A 231 17.19 15.38 -33.88
CA GLU A 231 17.65 14.15 -33.22
C GLU A 231 17.61 14.28 -31.68
N ILE A 232 18.02 15.44 -31.18
CA ILE A 232 17.99 15.74 -29.75
C ILE A 232 16.54 15.83 -29.23
N LEU A 233 15.63 16.43 -29.99
CA LEU A 233 14.23 16.54 -29.62
C LEU A 233 13.53 15.18 -29.66
N GLU A 234 13.83 14.38 -30.70
CA GLU A 234 13.36 13.01 -30.81
C GLU A 234 13.78 12.18 -29.61
N ALA A 235 15.07 12.18 -29.29
CA ALA A 235 15.58 11.48 -28.13
C ALA A 235 14.95 11.99 -26.81
N TYR A 236 14.76 13.29 -26.66
CA TYR A 236 14.11 13.86 -25.47
C TYR A 236 12.67 13.39 -25.33
N LEU A 237 11.86 13.43 -26.39
CA LEU A 237 10.46 13.02 -26.38
C LEU A 237 10.29 11.50 -26.13
N ASN A 238 11.26 10.70 -26.58
CA ASN A 238 11.29 9.27 -26.30
C ASN A 238 11.87 8.90 -24.93
N GLU A 239 12.57 9.84 -24.24
CA GLU A 239 13.24 9.58 -22.96
C GLU A 239 12.56 10.21 -21.76
N VAL A 240 11.72 11.22 -21.96
CA VAL A 240 11.11 11.95 -20.85
C VAL A 240 10.08 11.09 -20.11
N TYR A 241 10.11 11.14 -18.78
CA TYR A 241 9.25 10.36 -17.90
C TYR A 241 7.91 11.07 -17.66
N PHE A 242 6.79 10.36 -17.83
CA PHE A 242 5.44 10.87 -17.70
C PHE A 242 4.66 10.37 -16.46
N GLY A 243 5.27 9.66 -15.55
CA GLY A 243 4.52 8.95 -14.50
C GLY A 243 3.99 7.60 -15.00
N GLN A 244 3.24 6.87 -14.20
CA GLN A 244 2.65 5.57 -14.55
C GLN A 244 3.64 4.60 -15.24
N ARG A 245 4.92 4.71 -14.94
CA ARG A 245 6.03 4.01 -15.61
C ARG A 245 6.12 4.25 -17.11
N CYS A 246 5.62 5.36 -17.59
CA CYS A 246 5.70 5.74 -18.98
C CYS A 246 6.93 6.61 -19.20
N SER A 247 7.91 6.11 -19.95
CA SER A 247 8.90 6.95 -20.62
C SER A 247 8.63 6.96 -22.10
N GLY A 248 8.74 8.13 -22.66
CA GLY A 248 8.46 8.39 -24.08
C GLY A 248 6.98 8.63 -24.38
N VAL A 249 6.80 9.43 -25.39
CA VAL A 249 5.50 9.99 -25.79
C VAL A 249 4.52 8.96 -26.31
N MET A 250 4.98 7.90 -26.99
CA MET A 250 4.10 6.84 -27.50
C MET A 250 3.46 6.06 -26.35
N THR A 251 4.27 5.67 -25.40
CA THR A 251 3.78 4.92 -24.22
C THR A 251 2.83 5.77 -23.40
N ALA A 252 3.16 7.04 -23.18
CA ALA A 252 2.29 7.97 -22.46
C ALA A 252 0.96 8.18 -23.20
N ALA A 253 0.97 8.31 -24.53
CA ALA A 253 -0.25 8.44 -25.33
C ALA A 253 -1.19 7.24 -25.17
N ARG A 254 -0.63 6.03 -25.19
CA ARG A 254 -1.40 4.80 -25.03
C ARG A 254 -1.94 4.64 -23.60
N VAL A 255 -1.15 4.95 -22.60
CA VAL A 255 -1.56 4.83 -21.19
C VAL A 255 -2.61 5.86 -20.82
N TYR A 256 -2.39 7.14 -21.15
CA TYR A 256 -3.28 8.21 -20.69
C TYR A 256 -4.51 8.39 -21.58
N PHE A 257 -4.42 8.09 -22.88
CA PHE A 257 -5.49 8.38 -23.84
C PHE A 257 -5.98 7.14 -24.62
N GLY A 258 -5.29 5.98 -24.50
CA GLY A 258 -5.63 4.79 -25.27
C GLY A 258 -5.40 4.92 -26.77
N LYS A 259 -4.54 5.86 -27.20
CA LYS A 259 -4.33 6.25 -28.60
C LYS A 259 -2.87 6.08 -29.03
N ASP A 260 -2.66 5.97 -30.34
CA ASP A 260 -1.33 6.21 -30.90
C ASP A 260 -0.95 7.68 -30.74
N VAL A 261 0.34 7.97 -30.55
CA VAL A 261 0.81 9.34 -30.34
C VAL A 261 0.45 10.26 -31.51
N SER A 262 0.42 9.73 -32.73
CA SER A 262 0.05 10.48 -33.95
C SER A 262 -1.41 10.94 -33.99
N GLU A 263 -2.28 10.37 -33.14
CA GLU A 263 -3.72 10.67 -33.06
C GLU A 263 -4.08 11.69 -31.99
N LEU A 264 -3.08 12.18 -31.23
CA LEU A 264 -3.34 13.12 -30.13
C LEU A 264 -3.80 14.48 -30.61
N SER A 265 -4.84 15.04 -30.00
CA SER A 265 -5.29 16.41 -30.19
C SER A 265 -4.28 17.40 -29.57
N LEU A 266 -4.41 18.68 -29.96
CA LEU A 266 -3.63 19.75 -29.34
C LEU A 266 -3.84 19.83 -27.81
N ALA A 267 -5.08 19.64 -27.35
CA ALA A 267 -5.41 19.65 -25.93
C ALA A 267 -4.77 18.47 -25.20
N GLU A 268 -4.79 17.27 -25.78
CA GLU A 268 -4.15 16.08 -25.24
C GLU A 268 -2.63 16.22 -25.20
N CYS A 269 -2.02 16.74 -26.26
CA CYS A 269 -0.58 17.05 -26.31
C CYS A 269 -0.15 17.98 -25.17
N ALA A 270 -0.93 19.04 -24.92
CA ALA A 270 -0.64 19.99 -23.87
C ALA A 270 -0.84 19.39 -22.46
N SER A 271 -1.88 18.57 -22.28
CA SER A 271 -2.13 17.86 -21.02
C SER A 271 -0.99 16.89 -20.71
N MET A 272 -0.57 16.08 -21.68
CA MET A 272 0.51 15.11 -21.54
C MET A 272 1.83 15.79 -21.18
N MET A 273 2.23 16.85 -21.90
CA MET A 273 3.43 17.62 -21.56
C MET A 273 3.37 18.29 -20.19
N GLY A 274 2.18 18.48 -19.63
CA GLY A 274 1.99 18.99 -18.27
C GLY A 274 2.55 18.05 -17.21
N ILE A 275 2.49 16.74 -17.43
CA ILE A 275 2.86 15.69 -16.47
C ILE A 275 4.37 15.68 -16.22
N THR A 276 5.20 15.95 -17.24
CA THR A 276 6.67 15.84 -17.20
C THR A 276 7.32 16.69 -16.10
N ASN A 277 6.69 17.77 -15.70
CA ASN A 277 7.22 18.70 -14.71
C ASN A 277 7.27 18.09 -13.30
N ASN A 278 6.20 17.41 -12.90
CA ASN A 278 6.09 16.68 -11.63
C ASN A 278 4.91 15.70 -11.71
N PRO A 279 5.14 14.43 -12.05
CA PRO A 279 4.08 13.44 -12.16
C PRO A 279 3.22 13.31 -10.91
N SER A 280 3.80 13.39 -9.71
CA SER A 280 3.03 13.32 -8.46
C SER A 280 2.00 14.44 -8.28
N MET A 281 2.15 15.55 -9.02
CA MET A 281 1.21 16.68 -8.98
C MET A 281 0.28 16.75 -10.19
N TYR A 282 0.73 16.25 -11.34
CA TYR A 282 0.07 16.51 -12.62
C TYR A 282 -0.41 15.25 -13.34
N ASP A 283 -0.20 14.06 -12.76
CA ASP A 283 -0.71 12.81 -13.31
C ASP A 283 -2.22 12.71 -13.09
N PRO A 284 -3.04 12.73 -14.17
CA PRO A 284 -4.50 12.79 -14.05
C PRO A 284 -5.12 11.49 -13.52
N PHE A 285 -4.35 10.40 -13.39
CA PHE A 285 -4.84 9.11 -12.91
C PHE A 285 -4.78 8.95 -11.39
N ILE A 286 -3.96 9.75 -10.69
CA ILE A 286 -3.76 9.60 -9.24
C ILE A 286 -5.00 10.04 -8.46
N SER A 287 -5.57 11.23 -8.78
CA SER A 287 -6.71 11.79 -8.03
C SER A 287 -7.43 12.90 -8.80
N SER A 288 -8.59 13.31 -8.31
CA SER A 288 -9.29 14.50 -8.81
C SER A 288 -8.45 15.78 -8.69
N TRP A 289 -7.70 15.93 -7.61
CA TRP A 289 -6.80 17.06 -7.38
C TRP A 289 -5.64 17.10 -8.38
N THR A 290 -4.99 15.99 -8.67
CA THR A 290 -3.92 15.95 -9.67
C THR A 290 -4.45 16.20 -11.08
N ARG A 291 -5.68 15.78 -11.36
CA ARG A 291 -6.38 16.04 -12.63
C ARG A 291 -6.70 17.53 -12.81
N GLU A 292 -7.15 18.19 -11.76
CA GLU A 292 -7.37 19.65 -11.77
C GLU A 292 -6.06 20.42 -11.99
N ASN A 293 -5.00 20.03 -11.30
CA ASN A 293 -3.66 20.59 -11.50
C ASN A 293 -3.16 20.35 -12.93
N ASN A 294 -3.41 19.19 -13.51
CA ASN A 294 -3.08 18.90 -14.91
C ASN A 294 -3.82 19.85 -15.85
N ARG A 295 -5.11 20.10 -15.61
CA ARG A 295 -5.89 21.08 -16.39
C ARG A 295 -5.30 22.48 -16.32
N GLU A 296 -4.95 22.96 -15.13
CA GLU A 296 -4.30 24.28 -14.98
C GLU A 296 -2.96 24.33 -15.71
N ARG A 297 -2.19 23.27 -15.64
CA ARG A 297 -0.90 23.16 -16.34
C ARG A 297 -1.08 23.12 -17.85
N GLN A 298 -2.04 22.36 -18.36
CA GLN A 298 -2.44 22.32 -19.77
C GLN A 298 -2.78 23.72 -20.29
N LEU A 299 -3.62 24.48 -19.59
CA LEU A 299 -3.97 25.85 -19.96
C LEU A 299 -2.74 26.77 -19.98
N THR A 300 -1.81 26.55 -19.08
CA THR A 300 -0.54 27.28 -19.05
C THR A 300 0.29 26.98 -20.31
N ILE A 301 0.40 25.70 -20.72
CA ILE A 301 1.14 25.30 -21.92
C ILE A 301 0.51 25.88 -23.18
N LEU A 302 -0.81 25.74 -23.33
CA LEU A 302 -1.54 26.32 -24.46
C LEU A 302 -1.32 27.85 -24.56
N SER A 303 -1.39 28.56 -23.43
CA SER A 303 -1.12 29.99 -23.37
C SER A 303 0.31 30.35 -23.79
N GLU A 304 1.29 29.53 -23.40
CA GLU A 304 2.68 29.72 -23.82
C GLU A 304 2.87 29.44 -25.30
N MET A 305 2.23 28.40 -25.85
CA MET A 305 2.25 28.09 -27.28
C MET A 305 1.67 29.26 -28.09
N LEU A 306 0.52 29.81 -27.70
CA LEU A 306 -0.08 30.98 -28.32
C LEU A 306 0.81 32.23 -28.23
N SER A 307 1.39 32.51 -27.05
CA SER A 307 2.26 33.66 -26.83
C SER A 307 3.53 33.64 -27.67
N GLN A 308 3.98 32.43 -28.05
CA GLN A 308 5.17 32.18 -28.87
C GLN A 308 4.82 32.06 -30.36
N GLY A 309 3.56 32.11 -30.74
CA GLY A 309 3.09 31.99 -32.13
C GLY A 309 3.22 30.55 -32.68
N LYS A 310 3.18 29.55 -31.81
CA LYS A 310 3.20 28.13 -32.17
C LYS A 310 1.82 27.61 -32.58
N ILE A 311 0.78 28.23 -32.05
CA ILE A 311 -0.62 28.05 -32.41
C ILE A 311 -1.29 29.41 -32.58
N ASP A 312 -2.39 29.46 -33.32
CA ASP A 312 -3.20 30.67 -33.46
C ASP A 312 -4.29 30.75 -32.40
N GLN A 313 -5.11 31.84 -32.44
CA GLN A 313 -6.15 32.07 -31.46
C GLN A 313 -7.33 31.12 -31.61
N GLU A 314 -7.61 30.63 -32.82
CA GLU A 314 -8.70 29.69 -33.09
C GLU A 314 -8.34 28.30 -32.56
N GLU A 315 -7.12 27.86 -32.81
CA GLU A 315 -6.58 26.59 -32.26
C GLU A 315 -6.54 26.62 -30.72
N TYR A 316 -6.11 27.73 -30.14
CA TYR A 316 -6.10 27.90 -28.70
C TYR A 316 -7.50 27.81 -28.10
N ASP A 317 -8.46 28.57 -28.67
CA ASP A 317 -9.84 28.60 -28.15
C ASP A 317 -10.51 27.22 -28.32
N ALA A 318 -10.22 26.47 -29.37
CA ALA A 318 -10.68 25.10 -29.59
C ALA A 318 -10.11 24.13 -28.53
N ALA A 319 -8.80 24.14 -28.32
CA ALA A 319 -8.12 23.26 -27.35
C ALA A 319 -8.54 23.56 -25.89
N VAL A 320 -8.80 24.81 -25.57
CA VAL A 320 -9.33 25.20 -24.24
C VAL A 320 -10.77 24.72 -24.06
N ALA A 321 -11.56 24.63 -25.11
CA ALA A 321 -12.96 24.17 -25.04
C ALA A 321 -13.09 22.63 -25.02
N GLU A 322 -12.05 21.91 -25.39
CA GLU A 322 -12.02 20.45 -25.44
C GLU A 322 -11.99 19.87 -24.03
N ASP A 323 -12.96 19.01 -23.70
CA ASP A 323 -13.01 18.22 -22.47
C ASP A 323 -12.41 16.83 -22.77
N ILE A 324 -11.09 16.76 -22.80
CA ILE A 324 -10.36 15.54 -23.17
C ILE A 324 -10.73 14.38 -22.26
N GLN A 325 -10.83 13.19 -22.84
CA GLN A 325 -11.14 11.96 -22.14
C GLN A 325 -9.87 11.17 -21.93
N PHE A 326 -9.68 10.67 -20.71
CA PHE A 326 -8.59 9.77 -20.35
C PHE A 326 -9.02 8.31 -20.46
N ALA A 327 -8.06 7.42 -20.68
CA ALA A 327 -8.30 5.98 -20.80
C ALA A 327 -8.92 5.33 -19.54
N ASN A 328 -8.78 5.96 -18.37
CA ASN A 328 -9.43 5.54 -17.12
C ASN A 328 -10.91 5.94 -17.02
N GLY A 329 -11.50 6.44 -18.09
CA GLY A 329 -12.91 6.80 -18.18
C GLY A 329 -13.30 8.17 -17.62
N PHE A 330 -12.37 8.94 -17.06
CA PHE A 330 -12.62 10.31 -16.62
C PHE A 330 -12.28 11.32 -17.70
N THR A 331 -13.02 12.43 -17.72
CA THR A 331 -12.61 13.61 -18.51
C THR A 331 -11.72 14.52 -17.66
N ILE A 332 -11.02 15.46 -18.33
CA ILE A 332 -10.17 16.43 -17.63
C ILE A 332 -10.98 17.37 -16.74
N SER A 333 -12.27 17.55 -17.00
CA SER A 333 -13.20 18.26 -16.12
C SER A 333 -13.67 17.43 -14.91
N GLY A 334 -13.28 16.16 -14.82
CA GLY A 334 -13.60 15.26 -13.72
C GLY A 334 -14.90 14.46 -13.89
N LYS A 335 -15.55 14.54 -15.05
CA LYS A 335 -16.76 13.76 -15.34
C LYS A 335 -16.35 12.34 -15.72
N TYR A 336 -17.04 11.34 -15.17
CA TYR A 336 -16.87 9.95 -15.59
C TYR A 336 -17.77 9.68 -16.82
N VAL A 337 -17.19 9.12 -17.89
CA VAL A 337 -17.90 8.83 -19.15
C VAL A 337 -17.73 7.37 -19.60
N GLY A 338 -17.07 6.51 -18.78
CA GLY A 338 -16.73 5.14 -19.16
C GLY A 338 -15.55 5.05 -20.11
N SER A 339 -14.86 3.93 -20.10
CA SER A 339 -13.67 3.70 -20.96
C SER A 339 -14.01 3.61 -22.47
N ASP A 340 -15.25 3.37 -22.82
CA ASP A 340 -15.77 3.24 -24.20
C ASP A 340 -16.55 4.48 -24.72
N GLY A 341 -16.64 5.53 -23.92
CA GLY A 341 -17.32 6.78 -24.29
C GLY A 341 -18.85 6.69 -24.36
N THR A 342 -19.46 5.55 -24.00
CA THR A 342 -20.90 5.32 -24.07
C THR A 342 -21.64 5.67 -22.78
N GLY A 343 -21.01 6.45 -21.89
CA GLY A 343 -21.42 6.79 -20.53
C GLY A 343 -22.90 6.88 -20.27
N THR A 344 -23.45 5.84 -19.70
CA THR A 344 -24.62 5.91 -18.83
C THR A 344 -24.09 5.79 -17.40
N GLU A 345 -24.41 6.82 -16.55
CA GLU A 345 -24.31 6.63 -15.11
C GLU A 345 -25.08 5.35 -14.77
N PRO A 346 -24.56 4.48 -13.90
CA PRO A 346 -25.33 3.36 -13.40
C PRO A 346 -26.49 3.90 -12.58
N ASP A 347 -27.69 3.91 -13.16
CA ASP A 347 -28.92 4.15 -12.43
C ASP A 347 -29.06 3.08 -11.36
N THR A 348 -29.07 3.49 -10.11
CA THR A 348 -29.57 2.69 -9.01
C THR A 348 -31.08 2.56 -9.18
N GLU A 349 -31.58 1.43 -9.70
CA GLU A 349 -32.80 0.77 -9.26
C GLU A 349 -33.12 -0.49 -10.07
N ASP A 350 -33.27 -1.53 -9.29
CA ASP A 350 -34.19 -2.68 -9.37
C ASP A 350 -33.92 -3.84 -10.32
N THR A 351 -33.86 -4.94 -9.65
CA THR A 351 -33.84 -6.33 -10.05
C THR A 351 -34.94 -6.72 -11.06
N THR A 352 -34.58 -7.53 -12.05
CA THR A 352 -35.17 -8.86 -12.30
C THR A 352 -34.52 -9.53 -13.52
N ASP A 353 -33.94 -10.66 -13.24
CA ASP A 353 -33.87 -11.94 -13.97
C ASP A 353 -34.26 -11.97 -15.45
N THR A 354 -33.34 -12.33 -16.34
CA THR A 354 -33.52 -13.43 -17.31
C THR A 354 -32.20 -13.76 -18.04
N SER A 355 -31.87 -15.03 -17.99
CA SER A 355 -30.85 -15.73 -18.76
C SER A 355 -31.03 -15.56 -20.29
N ASP A 356 -29.92 -15.31 -21.00
CA ASP A 356 -29.71 -16.01 -22.28
C ASP A 356 -28.22 -16.08 -22.63
N ASP A 357 -27.72 -17.30 -22.76
CA ASP A 357 -26.43 -17.69 -23.26
C ASP A 357 -26.36 -17.53 -24.78
N THR A 358 -25.38 -16.73 -25.26
CA THR A 358 -24.62 -17.05 -26.48
C THR A 358 -23.56 -15.95 -26.70
N ALA A 359 -22.33 -16.15 -26.22
CA ALA A 359 -21.18 -15.35 -26.65
C ALA A 359 -20.29 -16.17 -27.60
N SER A 360 -20.16 -15.72 -28.83
CA SER A 360 -19.14 -16.16 -29.78
C SER A 360 -17.78 -15.60 -29.36
N PRO A 361 -16.67 -16.33 -29.63
CA PRO A 361 -15.34 -15.87 -29.23
C PRO A 361 -14.91 -14.68 -30.09
N ALA A 362 -14.57 -13.57 -29.44
CA ALA A 362 -13.97 -12.41 -30.08
C ALA A 362 -12.48 -12.66 -30.37
N ASP A 363 -12.09 -12.28 -31.57
CA ASP A 363 -10.74 -12.34 -32.12
C ASP A 363 -9.77 -11.45 -31.27
N ASP A 364 -8.79 -12.09 -30.63
CA ASP A 364 -7.83 -11.49 -29.70
C ASP A 364 -6.57 -11.03 -30.45
N SER A 365 -6.67 -9.93 -31.19
CA SER A 365 -5.53 -9.35 -31.92
C SER A 365 -5.22 -7.88 -31.62
N THR A 366 -5.71 -7.32 -30.55
CA THR A 366 -5.23 -6.03 -30.03
C THR A 366 -4.29 -6.27 -28.83
N PRO A 367 -3.03 -5.78 -28.85
CA PRO A 367 -2.17 -5.88 -27.69
C PRO A 367 -2.76 -5.00 -26.57
N THR A 368 -3.47 -5.63 -25.66
CA THR A 368 -3.88 -5.00 -24.41
C THR A 368 -2.59 -4.61 -23.68
N ILE A 369 -2.35 -3.32 -23.52
CA ILE A 369 -1.29 -2.84 -22.63
C ILE A 369 -1.68 -3.34 -21.24
N LYS A 370 -0.99 -4.40 -20.80
CA LYS A 370 -1.22 -4.95 -19.47
C LYS A 370 -0.89 -3.86 -18.47
N GLY A 371 -1.82 -3.58 -17.58
CA GLY A 371 -1.64 -2.73 -16.41
C GLY A 371 -0.43 -3.13 -15.57
N SER A 372 -0.24 -2.51 -14.44
CA SER A 372 0.86 -2.78 -13.49
C SER A 372 1.03 -4.29 -13.22
N ASN A 373 2.23 -4.72 -12.84
CA ASN A 373 2.48 -6.08 -12.35
C ASN A 373 1.48 -6.45 -11.24
N SER A 374 1.12 -7.72 -11.12
CA SER A 374 0.34 -8.17 -9.97
C SER A 374 1.08 -7.92 -8.65
N TRP A 375 0.36 -7.88 -7.54
CA TRP A 375 0.99 -7.78 -6.20
C TRP A 375 1.94 -8.95 -5.93
N PHE A 376 1.58 -10.13 -6.42
CA PHE A 376 2.45 -11.31 -6.38
C PHE A 376 3.75 -11.09 -7.16
N THR A 377 3.64 -10.60 -8.39
CA THR A 377 4.83 -10.36 -9.25
C THR A 377 5.78 -9.36 -8.59
N ASP A 378 5.27 -8.29 -7.97
CA ASP A 378 6.11 -7.32 -7.27
C ASP A 378 6.83 -7.92 -6.05
N ALA A 379 6.14 -8.77 -5.27
CA ALA A 379 6.74 -9.50 -4.15
C ALA A 379 7.81 -10.46 -4.66
N MET A 380 7.52 -11.25 -5.68
CA MET A 380 8.47 -12.18 -6.31
C MET A 380 9.73 -11.47 -6.83
N ILE A 381 9.59 -10.30 -7.46
CA ILE A 381 10.74 -9.49 -7.91
C ILE A 381 11.63 -9.10 -6.73
N THR A 382 11.02 -8.74 -5.60
CA THR A 382 11.73 -8.41 -4.36
C THR A 382 12.51 -9.61 -3.84
N ASP A 383 11.84 -10.77 -3.69
CA ASP A 383 12.45 -12.00 -3.19
C ASP A 383 13.62 -12.48 -4.07
N VAL A 384 13.44 -12.44 -5.40
CA VAL A 384 14.52 -12.79 -6.35
C VAL A 384 15.68 -11.81 -6.24
N ALA A 385 15.41 -10.50 -6.11
CA ALA A 385 16.47 -9.50 -5.98
C ALA A 385 17.27 -9.69 -4.67
N GLU A 386 16.61 -9.95 -3.55
CA GLU A 386 17.26 -10.25 -2.27
C GLU A 386 18.10 -11.53 -2.35
N ALA A 387 17.56 -12.57 -2.93
CA ALA A 387 18.28 -13.83 -3.16
C ALA A 387 19.50 -13.64 -4.08
N LEU A 388 19.42 -12.79 -5.11
CA LEU A 388 20.56 -12.44 -5.96
C LEU A 388 21.62 -11.67 -5.19
N VAL A 389 21.24 -10.73 -4.32
CA VAL A 389 22.19 -10.00 -3.46
C VAL A 389 22.98 -10.97 -2.59
N GLU A 390 22.30 -11.89 -1.93
CA GLU A 390 22.94 -12.89 -1.07
C GLU A 390 23.82 -13.86 -1.88
N LYS A 391 23.28 -14.47 -2.92
CA LYS A 391 23.95 -15.51 -3.72
C LYS A 391 25.20 -15.01 -4.43
N LEU A 392 25.12 -13.79 -5.00
CA LEU A 392 26.20 -13.19 -5.78
C LEU A 392 27.11 -12.29 -4.95
N GLY A 393 26.78 -12.06 -3.67
CA GLY A 393 27.55 -11.18 -2.78
C GLY A 393 27.57 -9.73 -3.30
N ILE A 394 26.45 -9.24 -3.85
CA ILE A 394 26.36 -7.90 -4.41
C ILE A 394 26.49 -6.89 -3.27
N THR A 395 27.39 -5.93 -3.45
CA THR A 395 27.62 -4.86 -2.48
C THR A 395 27.32 -3.49 -3.09
N GLU A 396 27.07 -2.50 -2.23
CA GLU A 396 26.91 -1.11 -2.68
C GLU A 396 28.10 -0.72 -3.57
N LYS A 397 27.82 -0.15 -4.73
CA LYS A 397 28.83 0.40 -5.63
C LYS A 397 28.57 1.87 -5.89
N VAL A 398 29.64 2.56 -6.29
CA VAL A 398 29.54 3.93 -6.79
C VAL A 398 29.56 3.83 -8.32
N ASN A 399 28.49 4.32 -8.98
CA ASN A 399 28.42 4.33 -10.42
C ASN A 399 29.44 5.32 -11.03
N SER A 400 29.54 5.35 -12.35
CA SER A 400 30.44 6.26 -13.10
C SER A 400 30.22 7.75 -12.76
N GLU A 401 29.07 8.07 -12.18
CA GLU A 401 28.67 9.43 -11.81
C GLU A 401 28.97 9.78 -10.35
N GLY A 402 29.48 8.83 -9.57
CA GLY A 402 29.74 9.02 -8.15
C GLY A 402 28.52 8.86 -7.24
N LYS A 403 27.40 8.34 -7.77
CA LYS A 403 26.19 8.02 -6.99
C LYS A 403 26.33 6.62 -6.41
N LYS A 404 26.00 6.48 -5.13
CA LYS A 404 25.88 5.17 -4.49
C LYS A 404 24.64 4.45 -5.03
N VAL A 405 24.83 3.25 -5.54
CA VAL A 405 23.77 2.33 -5.96
C VAL A 405 23.75 1.18 -4.96
N SER A 406 22.62 1.00 -4.30
CA SER A 406 22.48 -0.06 -3.30
C SER A 406 22.65 -1.45 -3.95
N ALA A 407 23.00 -2.45 -3.16
CA ALA A 407 23.04 -3.83 -3.64
C ALA A 407 21.67 -4.28 -4.19
N TYR A 408 20.62 -3.89 -3.50
CA TYR A 408 19.24 -4.18 -3.88
C TYR A 408 18.85 -3.55 -5.23
N ASP A 409 19.14 -2.25 -5.45
CA ASP A 409 18.84 -1.60 -6.74
C ASP A 409 19.60 -2.25 -7.90
N GLN A 410 20.83 -2.72 -7.65
CA GLN A 410 21.59 -3.45 -8.66
C GLN A 410 20.92 -4.79 -9.00
N ALA A 411 20.44 -5.52 -8.00
CA ALA A 411 19.77 -6.80 -8.18
C ALA A 411 18.41 -6.63 -8.88
N ILE A 412 17.64 -5.61 -8.50
CA ILE A 412 16.40 -5.25 -9.22
C ILE A 412 16.66 -5.01 -10.71
N ASN A 413 17.70 -4.23 -11.03
CA ASN A 413 18.08 -3.99 -12.41
C ASN A 413 18.45 -5.30 -13.13
N MET A 414 19.10 -6.23 -12.45
CA MET A 414 19.40 -7.56 -13.03
C MET A 414 18.14 -8.37 -13.28
N VAL A 415 17.16 -8.36 -12.35
CA VAL A 415 15.88 -9.06 -12.53
C VAL A 415 15.17 -8.61 -13.80
N TYR A 416 15.22 -7.34 -14.14
CA TYR A 416 14.53 -6.81 -15.32
C TYR A 416 15.32 -6.97 -16.63
N SER A 417 16.67 -6.89 -16.59
CA SER A 417 17.49 -6.66 -17.79
C SER A 417 18.38 -7.82 -18.22
N LYS A 418 18.49 -8.90 -17.44
CA LYS A 418 19.42 -9.98 -17.73
C LYS A 418 18.81 -11.15 -18.50
N GLY A 419 17.53 -11.05 -18.89
CA GLY A 419 16.88 -12.11 -19.65
C GLY A 419 16.72 -13.40 -18.85
N TYR A 420 16.42 -13.25 -17.56
CA TYR A 420 16.17 -14.40 -16.70
C TYR A 420 14.88 -15.12 -17.09
N LYS A 421 14.83 -16.41 -16.79
CA LYS A 421 13.64 -17.23 -16.75
C LYS A 421 13.35 -17.53 -15.29
N ILE A 422 12.27 -16.95 -14.77
CA ILE A 422 11.87 -17.10 -13.38
C ILE A 422 10.69 -18.06 -13.31
N TYR A 423 10.90 -19.18 -12.64
CA TYR A 423 9.88 -20.19 -12.37
C TYR A 423 9.19 -19.86 -11.05
N THR A 424 7.98 -19.31 -11.16
CA THR A 424 7.23 -18.77 -10.03
C THR A 424 6.34 -19.82 -9.38
N THR A 425 5.86 -19.56 -8.18
CA THR A 425 4.87 -20.38 -7.47
C THR A 425 3.43 -19.93 -7.72
N GLN A 426 3.22 -18.85 -8.45
CA GLN A 426 1.90 -18.30 -8.71
C GLN A 426 1.00 -19.30 -9.44
N ASN A 427 -0.27 -19.33 -9.03
CA ASN A 427 -1.34 -19.87 -9.85
C ASN A 427 -2.10 -18.70 -10.49
N PRO A 428 -1.96 -18.45 -11.80
CA PRO A 428 -2.58 -17.29 -12.46
C PRO A 428 -4.11 -17.26 -12.35
N LYS A 429 -4.79 -18.44 -12.32
CA LYS A 429 -6.24 -18.53 -12.12
C LYS A 429 -6.61 -18.03 -10.73
N TYR A 430 -5.89 -18.44 -9.69
CA TYR A 430 -6.17 -18.04 -8.32
C TYR A 430 -5.83 -16.58 -8.06
N GLN A 431 -4.73 -16.11 -8.65
CA GLN A 431 -4.36 -14.69 -8.59
C GLN A 431 -5.46 -13.82 -9.21
N LYS A 432 -5.96 -14.21 -10.39
CA LYS A 432 -7.04 -13.49 -11.07
C LYS A 432 -8.33 -13.47 -10.26
N ILE A 433 -8.72 -14.60 -9.65
CA ILE A 433 -9.88 -14.66 -8.75
C ILE A 433 -9.72 -13.70 -7.58
N ALA A 434 -8.54 -13.68 -6.95
CA ALA A 434 -8.27 -12.78 -5.83
C ALA A 434 -8.30 -11.31 -6.25
N GLU A 435 -7.76 -10.98 -7.43
CA GLU A 435 -7.82 -9.64 -8.02
C GLU A 435 -9.26 -9.21 -8.31
N ASP A 436 -10.05 -10.04 -8.98
CA ASP A 436 -11.44 -9.73 -9.32
C ASP A 436 -12.29 -9.44 -8.09
N VAL A 437 -12.04 -10.14 -6.99
CA VAL A 437 -12.74 -9.91 -5.73
C VAL A 437 -12.25 -8.64 -5.03
N CYS A 438 -10.94 -8.44 -4.91
CA CYS A 438 -10.35 -7.35 -4.12
C CYS A 438 -10.27 -6.02 -4.89
N TYR A 439 -10.25 -6.04 -6.22
CA TYR A 439 -10.26 -4.84 -7.05
C TYR A 439 -11.66 -4.25 -7.19
N ASN A 440 -12.70 -5.07 -7.08
CA ASN A 440 -14.08 -4.58 -7.03
C ASN A 440 -14.39 -3.96 -5.65
N LEU A 441 -14.41 -2.64 -5.57
CA LEU A 441 -14.66 -1.90 -4.34
C LEU A 441 -16.08 -2.09 -3.78
N GLU A 442 -17.04 -2.61 -4.55
CA GLU A 442 -18.34 -3.02 -4.02
C GLU A 442 -18.22 -4.16 -3.00
N ASN A 443 -17.17 -4.94 -3.08
CA ASN A 443 -16.85 -5.95 -2.07
C ASN A 443 -16.25 -5.36 -0.80
N ILE A 444 -15.77 -4.10 -0.85
CA ILE A 444 -15.06 -3.39 0.22
C ILE A 444 -15.66 -1.96 0.36
N PRO A 445 -16.97 -1.82 0.59
CA PRO A 445 -17.66 -0.53 0.56
C PRO A 445 -17.44 0.28 1.84
N TYR A 446 -16.22 0.30 2.36
CA TYR A 446 -15.89 0.96 3.62
C TYR A 446 -14.89 2.08 3.39
N THR A 447 -15.32 3.30 3.64
CA THR A 447 -14.47 4.48 3.59
C THR A 447 -14.44 5.18 4.95
N SER A 448 -13.37 5.91 5.20
CA SER A 448 -13.20 6.77 6.36
C SER A 448 -12.69 8.13 5.89
N SER A 449 -12.36 9.03 6.79
CA SER A 449 -11.74 10.29 6.40
C SER A 449 -10.75 10.75 7.46
N TYR A 450 -9.68 11.37 7.01
CA TYR A 450 -8.68 11.97 7.88
C TYR A 450 -8.42 13.43 7.45
N THR A 451 -7.76 14.18 8.33
CA THR A 451 -7.35 15.55 8.00
C THR A 451 -5.86 15.54 7.66
N ASN A 452 -5.52 15.95 6.45
CA ASN A 452 -4.13 16.00 6.00
C ASN A 452 -3.34 17.14 6.64
N ALA A 453 -2.04 17.24 6.37
CA ALA A 453 -1.18 18.28 6.91
C ALA A 453 -1.57 19.71 6.47
N ALA A 454 -2.35 19.84 5.40
CA ALA A 454 -2.90 21.12 4.94
C ALA A 454 -4.22 21.51 5.63
N GLY A 455 -4.77 20.64 6.48
CA GLY A 455 -6.04 20.84 7.18
C GLY A 455 -7.28 20.45 6.37
N GLU A 456 -7.12 19.73 5.28
CA GLU A 456 -8.19 19.30 4.40
C GLU A 456 -8.68 17.91 4.77
N LYS A 457 -9.99 17.69 4.69
CA LYS A 457 -10.59 16.39 4.93
C LYS A 457 -10.44 15.53 3.68
N VAL A 458 -9.70 14.44 3.78
CA VAL A 458 -9.43 13.48 2.69
C VAL A 458 -10.14 12.18 2.98
N GLU A 459 -10.75 11.59 1.97
CA GLU A 459 -11.37 10.26 2.07
C GLU A 459 -10.28 9.18 2.02
N ASP A 460 -10.42 8.14 2.85
CA ASP A 460 -9.49 7.01 2.97
C ASP A 460 -10.27 5.72 2.72
N GLN A 461 -9.88 4.97 1.71
CA GLN A 461 -10.49 3.69 1.33
C GLN A 461 -9.93 2.57 2.21
N LEU A 462 -10.81 1.70 2.75
CA LEU A 462 -10.36 0.52 3.48
C LEU A 462 -9.49 -0.35 2.58
N GLN A 463 -8.26 -0.61 3.01
CA GLN A 463 -7.32 -1.48 2.32
C GLN A 463 -7.54 -2.94 2.72
N ILE A 464 -7.26 -3.85 1.79
CA ILE A 464 -7.29 -5.30 1.98
C ILE A 464 -5.95 -5.87 1.54
N ALA A 465 -5.38 -6.75 2.36
CA ALA A 465 -4.28 -7.62 1.95
C ALA A 465 -4.66 -9.08 2.11
N LEU A 466 -4.18 -9.91 1.19
CA LEU A 466 -4.48 -11.34 1.18
C LEU A 466 -3.26 -12.12 0.69
N THR A 467 -2.96 -13.24 1.35
CA THR A 467 -1.95 -14.21 0.89
C THR A 467 -2.52 -15.62 1.00
N ILE A 468 -2.38 -16.40 -0.07
CA ILE A 468 -2.79 -17.80 -0.14
C ILE A 468 -1.55 -18.68 -0.30
N VAL A 469 -1.42 -19.66 0.59
CA VAL A 469 -0.27 -20.57 0.65
C VAL A 469 -0.73 -22.01 0.47
N ASP A 470 -0.02 -22.77 -0.37
CA ASP A 470 -0.12 -24.23 -0.44
C ASP A 470 0.63 -24.83 0.76
N PRO A 471 -0.05 -25.55 1.65
CA PRO A 471 0.54 -26.07 2.87
C PRO A 471 1.61 -27.15 2.64
N THR A 472 1.62 -27.80 1.48
CA THR A 472 2.49 -28.95 1.22
C THR A 472 3.91 -28.53 0.83
N ASN A 473 4.06 -27.40 0.16
CA ASN A 473 5.31 -26.95 -0.45
C ASN A 473 5.71 -25.51 -0.11
N GLY A 474 4.84 -24.76 0.60
CA GLY A 474 5.06 -23.36 0.94
C GLY A 474 4.91 -22.39 -0.24
N TYR A 475 4.27 -22.79 -1.33
CA TYR A 475 4.04 -21.92 -2.46
C TYR A 475 3.04 -20.83 -2.12
N VAL A 476 3.44 -19.58 -2.27
CA VAL A 476 2.50 -18.47 -2.34
C VAL A 476 1.84 -18.55 -3.72
N VAL A 477 0.57 -18.95 -3.76
CA VAL A 477 -0.15 -19.19 -5.03
C VAL A 477 -0.90 -17.94 -5.50
N ALA A 478 -1.24 -17.03 -4.58
CA ALA A 478 -1.84 -15.72 -4.88
C ALA A 478 -1.54 -14.72 -3.77
N MET A 479 -1.43 -13.44 -4.14
CA MET A 479 -1.20 -12.34 -3.21
C MET A 479 -1.91 -11.06 -3.67
N ILE A 480 -2.57 -10.37 -2.74
CA ILE A 480 -3.16 -9.04 -2.91
C ILE A 480 -2.59 -8.11 -1.84
N GLY A 481 -2.11 -6.97 -2.24
CA GLY A 481 -1.48 -5.98 -1.36
C GLY A 481 -2.24 -4.67 -1.19
N GLY A 482 -3.46 -4.56 -1.72
CA GLY A 482 -4.30 -3.36 -1.59
C GLY A 482 -5.69 -3.57 -2.19
N ALA A 483 -6.64 -2.72 -1.82
CA ALA A 483 -7.99 -2.69 -2.36
C ALA A 483 -8.06 -1.82 -3.63
N GLY A 484 -8.91 -2.23 -4.58
CA GLY A 484 -9.03 -1.55 -5.87
C GLY A 484 -7.92 -1.93 -6.84
N GLU A 485 -8.07 -1.50 -8.09
CA GLU A 485 -7.12 -1.83 -9.15
C GLU A 485 -5.70 -1.29 -8.83
N LYS A 486 -4.72 -2.13 -9.00
CA LYS A 486 -3.32 -1.78 -8.77
C LYS A 486 -2.79 -0.95 -9.93
N VAL A 487 -2.46 0.30 -9.66
CA VAL A 487 -2.03 1.28 -10.69
C VAL A 487 -0.54 1.60 -10.66
N VAL A 488 0.18 1.21 -9.61
CA VAL A 488 1.61 1.49 -9.43
C VAL A 488 2.34 0.19 -9.12
N ASP A 489 3.38 -0.10 -9.92
CA ASP A 489 4.22 -1.25 -9.65
C ASP A 489 5.22 -0.96 -8.54
N ARG A 490 5.54 -2.00 -7.75
CA ARG A 490 6.40 -1.89 -6.58
C ARG A 490 5.89 -0.82 -5.59
N GLY A 491 4.55 -0.59 -5.59
CA GLY A 491 3.88 0.24 -4.60
C GLY A 491 3.86 -0.42 -3.22
N TRP A 492 3.27 0.27 -2.25
CA TRP A 492 3.15 -0.24 -0.89
C TRP A 492 2.24 -1.47 -0.84
N ASN A 493 2.83 -2.64 -0.59
CA ASN A 493 2.13 -3.93 -0.54
C ASN A 493 1.83 -4.31 0.92
N TRP A 494 0.57 -4.20 1.33
CA TRP A 494 0.14 -4.53 2.69
C TRP A 494 0.27 -6.02 3.05
N ALA A 495 0.44 -6.91 2.07
CA ALA A 495 0.59 -8.34 2.33
C ALA A 495 1.94 -8.70 2.95
N VAL A 496 2.98 -7.95 2.62
CA VAL A 496 4.37 -8.13 3.10
C VAL A 496 4.80 -7.04 4.08
N ASN A 497 3.92 -6.07 4.38
CA ASN A 497 4.17 -5.05 5.39
C ASN A 497 3.41 -5.39 6.67
N ALA A 498 4.14 -5.50 7.77
CA ALA A 498 3.61 -5.99 9.04
C ALA A 498 2.52 -5.08 9.63
N ARG A 499 1.41 -5.70 10.08
CA ARG A 499 0.29 -5.06 10.78
C ARG A 499 -0.12 -5.92 11.98
N GLN A 500 -0.76 -5.32 12.97
CA GLN A 500 -1.22 -6.04 14.14
C GLN A 500 -2.36 -7.00 13.79
N CYS A 501 -2.21 -8.27 14.15
CA CYS A 501 -3.19 -9.31 13.81
C CYS A 501 -4.25 -9.55 14.90
N GLY A 502 -4.07 -8.96 16.08
CA GLY A 502 -4.97 -9.19 17.20
C GLY A 502 -5.14 -10.68 17.52
N SER A 503 -6.34 -11.08 17.87
CA SER A 503 -6.67 -12.45 18.30
C SER A 503 -6.41 -13.56 17.27
N ALA A 504 -6.08 -13.22 16.02
CA ALA A 504 -5.68 -14.24 15.03
C ALA A 504 -4.36 -14.93 15.39
N ILE A 505 -3.56 -14.34 16.27
CA ILE A 505 -2.30 -14.96 16.72
C ILE A 505 -2.52 -16.11 17.71
N LYS A 506 -3.63 -16.14 18.45
CA LYS A 506 -3.87 -17.07 19.56
C LYS A 506 -3.64 -18.54 19.25
N PRO A 507 -4.07 -19.07 18.10
CA PRO A 507 -3.81 -20.48 17.76
C PRO A 507 -2.32 -20.81 17.64
N VAL A 508 -1.53 -19.93 17.02
CA VAL A 508 -0.11 -20.19 16.72
C VAL A 508 0.83 -19.78 17.85
N SER A 509 0.51 -18.74 18.62
CA SER A 509 1.37 -18.28 19.73
C SER A 509 1.08 -18.95 21.07
N THR A 510 -0.16 -19.38 21.29
CA THR A 510 -0.64 -19.74 22.62
C THR A 510 -1.14 -21.19 22.67
N TYR A 511 -2.16 -21.52 21.87
CA TYR A 511 -2.83 -22.80 22.04
C TYR A 511 -2.08 -23.98 21.43
N ALA A 512 -1.55 -23.84 20.21
CA ALA A 512 -0.80 -24.93 19.59
C ALA A 512 0.48 -25.30 20.38
N PRO A 513 1.35 -24.36 20.77
CA PRO A 513 2.54 -24.73 21.52
C PRO A 513 2.21 -25.25 22.93
N ALA A 514 1.15 -24.76 23.59
CA ALA A 514 0.73 -25.28 24.91
C ALA A 514 0.09 -26.67 24.83
N LEU A 515 -0.57 -27.00 23.73
CA LEU A 515 -1.03 -28.37 23.44
C LEU A 515 0.14 -29.29 23.11
N ASP A 516 1.12 -28.79 22.37
CA ASP A 516 2.24 -29.59 21.89
C ASP A 516 3.16 -30.08 23.02
N ASP A 517 3.40 -29.24 24.02
CA ASP A 517 4.23 -29.61 25.18
C ASP A 517 3.42 -30.29 26.33
N GLY A 518 2.10 -30.26 26.24
CA GLY A 518 1.21 -30.86 27.23
C GLY A 518 0.85 -29.96 28.39
N THR A 519 1.15 -28.66 28.34
CA THR A 519 0.68 -27.67 29.31
C THR A 519 -0.85 -27.66 29.40
N ILE A 520 -1.50 -27.85 28.26
CA ILE A 520 -2.96 -28.08 28.14
C ILE A 520 -3.21 -29.29 27.25
N ASN A 521 -4.46 -29.77 27.22
CA ASN A 521 -4.94 -30.75 26.28
C ASN A 521 -6.31 -30.34 25.71
N GLY A 522 -6.84 -31.08 24.74
CA GLY A 522 -8.09 -30.74 24.07
C GLY A 522 -9.33 -30.71 24.99
N ALA A 523 -9.24 -31.30 26.19
CA ALA A 523 -10.28 -31.30 27.22
C ALA A 523 -10.09 -30.20 28.28
N SER A 524 -9.00 -29.43 28.23
CA SER A 524 -8.68 -28.44 29.26
C SER A 524 -9.79 -27.41 29.45
N VAL A 525 -9.98 -27.04 30.69
CA VAL A 525 -10.89 -25.97 31.10
C VAL A 525 -10.05 -24.81 31.68
N ILE A 526 -10.33 -23.61 31.22
CA ILE A 526 -9.61 -22.40 31.61
C ILE A 526 -10.63 -21.47 32.29
N ASP A 527 -10.26 -20.89 33.43
CA ASP A 527 -11.14 -19.97 34.12
C ASP A 527 -11.14 -18.60 33.44
N ASP A 528 -12.24 -18.30 32.75
CA ASP A 528 -12.51 -16.98 32.16
C ASP A 528 -12.94 -16.02 33.27
N TYR A 529 -11.96 -15.50 33.99
CA TYR A 529 -12.15 -14.67 35.14
C TYR A 529 -11.20 -13.47 35.09
N PRO A 530 -11.61 -12.27 35.52
CA PRO A 530 -10.74 -11.10 35.51
C PRO A 530 -9.46 -11.35 36.31
N MET A 531 -8.39 -10.75 35.85
CA MET A 531 -7.08 -10.79 36.49
C MET A 531 -6.52 -9.38 36.61
N LEU A 532 -5.64 -9.15 37.57
CA LEU A 532 -4.97 -7.86 37.74
C LEU A 532 -3.62 -7.88 37.04
N LEU A 533 -3.37 -6.89 36.24
CA LEU A 533 -2.05 -6.57 35.69
C LEU A 533 -1.73 -5.13 36.08
N ASN A 534 -0.64 -4.94 36.85
CA ASN A 534 -0.23 -3.63 37.35
C ASN A 534 -1.32 -2.88 38.17
N GLY A 535 -2.22 -3.62 38.84
CA GLY A 535 -3.30 -3.06 39.66
C GLY A 535 -4.58 -2.72 38.89
N GLU A 536 -4.63 -3.03 37.56
CA GLU A 536 -5.82 -2.83 36.73
C GLU A 536 -6.39 -4.17 36.27
N VAL A 537 -7.70 -4.23 36.10
CA VAL A 537 -8.37 -5.42 35.53
C VAL A 537 -8.03 -5.55 34.05
N TRP A 538 -7.26 -6.59 33.72
CA TRP A 538 -6.81 -6.87 32.40
C TRP A 538 -6.55 -8.39 32.20
N PRO A 539 -6.78 -8.98 31.00
CA PRO A 539 -7.44 -8.36 29.85
C PRO A 539 -8.96 -8.35 30.03
N ARG A 540 -9.63 -7.56 29.22
CA ARG A 540 -11.08 -7.61 29.06
C ARG A 540 -11.44 -8.43 27.85
N ASN A 541 -12.53 -9.22 27.93
CA ASN A 541 -13.10 -9.87 26.76
C ASN A 541 -13.80 -8.85 25.85
N ALA A 542 -13.94 -9.14 24.57
CA ALA A 542 -14.55 -8.22 23.61
C ALA A 542 -16.03 -7.89 23.92
N ASN A 543 -16.75 -8.82 24.58
CA ASN A 543 -18.13 -8.64 25.03
C ASN A 543 -18.26 -8.07 26.44
N TRP A 544 -17.15 -7.73 27.09
CA TRP A 544 -17.07 -7.21 28.48
C TRP A 544 -17.63 -8.16 29.57
N ARG A 545 -17.78 -9.44 29.23
CA ARG A 545 -18.30 -10.48 30.13
C ARG A 545 -17.26 -11.56 30.42
N TYR A 546 -17.40 -12.20 31.56
CA TYR A 546 -16.59 -13.34 31.96
C TYR A 546 -17.49 -14.53 32.23
N GLN A 547 -17.12 -15.71 31.75
CA GLN A 547 -17.97 -16.92 31.81
C GLN A 547 -17.54 -17.92 32.90
N GLY A 548 -16.41 -17.65 33.59
CA GLY A 548 -15.86 -18.58 34.55
C GLY A 548 -15.22 -19.80 33.91
N LEU A 549 -15.42 -20.99 34.50
CA LEU A 549 -14.85 -22.24 33.99
C LEU A 549 -15.31 -22.51 32.57
N THR A 550 -14.40 -22.41 31.62
CA THR A 550 -14.69 -22.46 30.18
C THR A 550 -13.85 -23.52 29.49
N ALA A 551 -14.49 -24.42 28.79
CA ALA A 551 -13.81 -25.46 28.00
C ALA A 551 -13.01 -24.82 26.84
N LEU A 552 -11.86 -25.42 26.50
CA LEU A 552 -10.92 -24.90 25.50
C LEU A 552 -11.57 -24.60 24.14
N HIS A 553 -12.44 -25.50 23.64
CA HIS A 553 -13.14 -25.26 22.37
C HIS A 553 -14.00 -24.00 22.40
N THR A 554 -14.72 -23.75 23.50
CA THR A 554 -15.51 -22.53 23.72
C THR A 554 -14.63 -21.29 23.81
N ALA A 555 -13.52 -21.37 24.58
CA ALA A 555 -12.57 -20.27 24.74
C ALA A 555 -11.97 -19.82 23.38
N ILE A 556 -11.67 -20.78 22.49
CA ILE A 556 -11.15 -20.50 21.15
C ILE A 556 -12.26 -19.99 20.23
N ALA A 557 -13.43 -20.62 20.22
CA ALA A 557 -14.55 -20.24 19.36
C ALA A 557 -15.05 -18.82 19.65
N GLN A 558 -15.15 -18.45 20.93
CA GLN A 558 -15.54 -17.11 21.36
C GLN A 558 -14.37 -16.12 21.45
N SER A 559 -13.14 -16.60 21.23
CA SER A 559 -11.94 -15.75 21.24
C SER A 559 -11.66 -15.06 22.58
N LEU A 560 -11.92 -15.72 23.71
CA LEU A 560 -11.77 -15.12 25.04
C LEU A 560 -10.33 -14.71 25.34
N ASN A 561 -10.16 -13.47 25.80
CA ASN A 561 -8.84 -12.88 26.02
C ASN A 561 -8.19 -13.40 27.32
N THR A 562 -8.96 -13.52 28.39
CA THR A 562 -8.48 -14.03 29.68
C THR A 562 -7.97 -15.45 29.54
N CYS A 563 -8.69 -16.33 28.83
CA CYS A 563 -8.28 -17.70 28.59
C CYS A 563 -6.96 -17.76 27.81
N ALA A 564 -6.81 -16.93 26.77
CA ALA A 564 -5.58 -16.88 26.01
C ALA A 564 -4.38 -16.39 26.85
N VAL A 565 -4.56 -15.33 27.63
CA VAL A 565 -3.50 -14.79 28.50
C VAL A 565 -3.12 -15.80 29.59
N ARG A 566 -4.08 -16.44 30.24
CA ARG A 566 -3.79 -17.48 31.25
C ARG A 566 -3.03 -18.66 30.67
N THR A 567 -3.44 -19.14 29.50
CA THR A 567 -2.74 -20.22 28.80
C THR A 567 -1.33 -19.81 28.41
N ASN A 568 -1.15 -18.60 27.87
CA ASN A 568 0.18 -18.11 27.47
C ASN A 568 1.12 -17.92 28.65
N LEU A 569 0.61 -17.42 29.79
CA LEU A 569 1.38 -17.33 31.03
C LEU A 569 1.76 -18.71 31.58
N ALA A 570 0.86 -19.70 31.49
CA ALA A 570 1.14 -21.07 31.94
C ALA A 570 2.16 -21.77 31.05
N TYR A 571 2.12 -21.53 29.74
CA TYR A 571 3.09 -22.05 28.77
C TYR A 571 4.44 -21.33 28.88
N GLY A 572 4.45 -20.03 29.03
CA GLY A 572 5.62 -19.14 29.06
C GLY A 572 5.67 -18.19 27.86
N VAL A 573 5.71 -16.89 28.16
CA VAL A 573 5.69 -15.80 27.16
C VAL A 573 6.91 -15.86 26.24
N ASP A 574 8.09 -16.09 26.80
CA ASP A 574 9.37 -16.28 26.11
C ASP A 574 9.35 -17.53 25.22
N ARG A 575 8.80 -18.63 25.72
CA ARG A 575 8.67 -19.87 24.92
C ARG A 575 7.69 -19.70 23.75
N SER A 576 6.64 -18.91 23.96
CA SER A 576 5.70 -18.53 22.90
C SER A 576 6.39 -17.74 21.79
N TYR A 577 7.25 -16.79 22.17
CA TYR A 577 8.09 -16.04 21.22
C TYR A 577 9.04 -16.97 20.45
N ASP A 578 9.77 -17.83 21.16
CA ASP A 578 10.69 -18.79 20.54
C ASP A 578 9.98 -19.74 19.56
N PHE A 579 8.74 -20.14 19.89
CA PHE A 579 7.94 -20.97 19.00
C PHE A 579 7.57 -20.24 17.72
N LEU A 580 7.11 -18.97 17.78
CA LEU A 580 6.80 -18.19 16.62
C LEU A 580 8.03 -17.93 15.73
N VAL A 581 9.14 -17.52 16.32
CA VAL A 581 10.36 -17.16 15.55
C VAL A 581 11.06 -18.41 15.02
N ASN A 582 11.34 -19.41 15.89
CA ASN A 582 12.22 -20.52 15.53
C ASN A 582 11.48 -21.70 14.90
N LYS A 583 10.15 -21.83 15.09
CA LYS A 583 9.37 -22.95 14.56
C LYS A 583 8.44 -22.52 13.41
N LEU A 584 7.93 -21.30 13.44
CA LEU A 584 6.98 -20.77 12.47
C LEU A 584 7.53 -19.60 11.64
N GLY A 585 8.83 -19.26 11.80
CA GLY A 585 9.55 -18.35 10.92
C GLY A 585 9.08 -16.90 10.92
N PHE A 586 8.52 -16.40 12.02
CA PHE A 586 8.14 -14.99 12.13
C PHE A 586 9.39 -14.10 12.21
N GLU A 587 9.53 -13.16 11.28
CA GLU A 587 10.72 -12.32 11.14
C GLU A 587 10.51 -10.90 11.71
N ASN A 588 9.26 -10.46 11.89
CA ASN A 588 8.95 -9.10 12.31
C ASN A 588 8.85 -8.90 13.82
N LEU A 589 8.87 -9.97 14.61
CA LEU A 589 8.75 -9.89 16.06
C LEU A 589 10.03 -9.36 16.70
N THR A 590 9.87 -8.52 17.73
CA THR A 590 10.97 -7.88 18.44
C THR A 590 11.23 -8.53 19.80
N PHE A 591 12.39 -8.25 20.39
CA PHE A 591 12.67 -8.68 21.77
C PHE A 591 11.66 -8.08 22.76
N THR A 592 11.14 -6.89 22.54
CA THR A 592 10.09 -6.28 23.36
C THR A 592 8.84 -7.16 23.41
N ASP A 593 8.48 -7.76 22.28
CA ASP A 593 7.32 -8.65 22.18
C ASP A 593 7.47 -9.87 23.09
N SER A 594 8.67 -10.45 23.20
CA SER A 594 8.95 -11.60 24.07
C SER A 594 8.77 -11.32 25.56
N GLN A 595 8.72 -10.05 25.97
CA GLN A 595 8.58 -9.63 27.37
C GLN A 595 7.14 -9.28 27.74
N GLN A 596 6.22 -9.27 26.79
CA GLN A 596 4.84 -8.80 26.99
C GLN A 596 3.81 -9.88 26.65
N VAL A 597 3.13 -10.36 27.66
CA VAL A 597 2.06 -11.38 27.49
C VAL A 597 0.93 -10.86 26.58
N GLY A 598 0.64 -9.56 26.62
CA GLY A 598 -0.37 -8.94 25.76
C GLY A 598 -0.02 -9.08 24.28
N ASN A 599 1.26 -8.86 23.94
CA ASN A 599 1.73 -9.01 22.56
C ASN A 599 1.64 -10.47 22.11
N MET A 600 2.14 -11.39 22.92
CA MET A 600 2.17 -12.81 22.57
C MET A 600 0.79 -13.47 22.58
N ALA A 601 -0.06 -13.18 23.58
CA ALA A 601 -1.36 -13.81 23.71
C ALA A 601 -2.48 -13.14 22.89
N LEU A 602 -2.36 -11.84 22.58
CA LEU A 602 -3.45 -11.07 21.98
C LEU A 602 -3.07 -10.37 20.65
N GLY A 603 -1.80 -10.47 20.21
CA GLY A 603 -1.35 -9.96 18.91
C GLY A 603 -1.18 -8.44 18.82
N GLY A 604 -0.87 -7.78 19.94
CA GLY A 604 -0.55 -6.36 20.01
C GLY A 604 0.94 -6.09 19.84
N PHE A 605 1.56 -6.66 18.80
CA PHE A 605 3.00 -6.59 18.58
C PHE A 605 3.50 -5.19 18.28
N GLU A 606 4.77 -4.93 18.55
CA GLU A 606 5.40 -3.64 18.29
C GLU A 606 5.36 -3.27 16.79
N LYS A 607 5.76 -4.20 15.92
CA LYS A 607 5.70 -4.00 14.45
C LYS A 607 4.48 -4.67 13.82
N GLY A 608 4.04 -5.79 14.36
CA GLY A 608 2.99 -6.61 13.78
C GLY A 608 3.53 -7.84 13.02
N VAL A 609 2.67 -8.43 12.20
CA VAL A 609 2.96 -9.60 11.36
C VAL A 609 2.35 -9.40 9.97
N THR A 610 2.85 -10.12 8.97
CA THR A 610 2.36 -10.07 7.59
C THR A 610 1.26 -11.10 7.34
N THR A 611 0.46 -10.91 6.28
CA THR A 611 -0.50 -11.95 5.85
C THR A 611 0.23 -13.19 5.36
N GLU A 612 1.42 -13.04 4.81
CA GLU A 612 2.25 -14.14 4.36
C GLU A 612 2.74 -15.01 5.53
N GLU A 613 3.31 -14.40 6.60
CA GLU A 613 3.69 -15.12 7.83
C GLU A 613 2.50 -15.86 8.44
N MET A 614 1.34 -15.19 8.52
CA MET A 614 0.14 -15.77 9.11
C MET A 614 -0.43 -16.94 8.28
N ALA A 615 -0.49 -16.80 6.95
CA ALA A 615 -0.95 -17.86 6.07
C ALA A 615 -0.04 -19.09 6.16
N ALA A 616 1.29 -18.89 6.15
CA ALA A 616 2.27 -19.97 6.28
C ALA A 616 2.24 -20.64 7.65
N ALA A 617 2.06 -19.88 8.73
CA ALA A 617 1.96 -20.45 10.07
C ALA A 617 0.71 -21.34 10.25
N TYR A 618 -0.43 -20.92 9.69
CA TYR A 618 -1.65 -21.72 9.72
C TYR A 618 -1.60 -22.93 8.76
N ALA A 619 -0.85 -22.81 7.66
CA ALA A 619 -0.59 -23.94 6.76
C ALA A 619 0.02 -25.13 7.48
N ALA A 620 0.83 -24.92 8.53
CA ALA A 620 1.39 -26.00 9.34
C ALA A 620 0.32 -26.87 10.02
N PHE A 621 -0.86 -26.33 10.33
CA PHE A 621 -1.97 -27.11 10.88
C PHE A 621 -2.56 -28.09 9.87
N VAL A 622 -2.55 -27.75 8.60
CA VAL A 622 -3.00 -28.61 7.49
C VAL A 622 -1.93 -29.64 7.15
N ASN A 623 -0.67 -29.25 7.22
CA ASN A 623 0.50 -30.04 6.85
C ASN A 623 1.06 -30.85 8.04
N GLU A 624 0.21 -31.51 8.81
CA GLU A 624 0.56 -32.43 9.89
C GLU A 624 1.55 -31.87 10.93
N GLY A 625 1.56 -30.56 11.15
CA GLY A 625 2.44 -29.85 12.06
C GLY A 625 3.78 -29.42 11.45
N VAL A 626 3.97 -29.60 10.15
CA VAL A 626 5.17 -29.18 9.44
C VAL A 626 4.96 -27.78 8.85
N TYR A 627 5.72 -26.82 9.32
CA TYR A 627 5.84 -25.50 8.73
C TYR A 627 6.79 -25.53 7.55
N THR A 628 6.40 -24.91 6.44
CA THR A 628 7.27 -24.68 5.29
C THR A 628 7.34 -23.17 5.03
N LYS A 629 8.56 -22.62 4.95
CA LYS A 629 8.78 -21.20 4.68
C LYS A 629 8.07 -20.82 3.37
N PRO A 630 7.26 -19.76 3.35
CA PRO A 630 6.60 -19.31 2.12
C PRO A 630 7.64 -18.85 1.09
N ARG A 631 7.32 -19.04 -0.18
CA ARG A 631 8.17 -18.65 -1.29
C ARG A 631 7.36 -18.31 -2.52
N THR A 632 7.86 -17.34 -3.31
CA THR A 632 7.21 -16.83 -4.51
C THR A 632 7.85 -17.33 -5.80
N PHE A 633 9.04 -17.90 -5.72
CA PHE A 633 9.74 -18.51 -6.86
C PHE A 633 10.43 -19.83 -6.45
N ILE A 634 10.72 -20.65 -7.44
CA ILE A 634 11.35 -21.97 -7.28
C ILE A 634 12.79 -21.92 -7.75
N ARG A 635 13.03 -21.35 -8.92
CA ARG A 635 14.36 -21.19 -9.49
C ARG A 635 14.40 -20.01 -10.48
N VAL A 636 15.62 -19.56 -10.76
CA VAL A 636 15.94 -18.56 -11.77
C VAL A 636 17.02 -19.12 -12.67
N GLU A 637 16.79 -19.11 -13.99
CA GLU A 637 17.76 -19.48 -15.02
C GLU A 637 18.21 -18.23 -15.78
N ASP A 638 19.45 -18.24 -16.29
CA ASP A 638 19.92 -17.20 -17.21
C ASP A 638 19.39 -17.44 -18.65
N ALA A 639 19.68 -16.54 -19.57
CA ALA A 639 19.26 -16.65 -20.97
C ALA A 639 19.80 -17.91 -21.68
N ASN A 640 20.83 -18.55 -21.14
CA ASN A 640 21.44 -19.78 -21.67
C ASN A 640 20.87 -21.06 -21.02
N GLY A 641 19.97 -20.91 -20.05
CA GLY A 641 19.38 -22.04 -19.29
C GLY A 641 20.23 -22.52 -18.12
N ASN A 642 21.24 -21.75 -17.68
CA ASN A 642 21.98 -22.11 -16.48
C ASN A 642 21.23 -21.62 -15.24
N VAL A 643 21.14 -22.48 -14.21
CA VAL A 643 20.50 -22.11 -12.94
C VAL A 643 21.36 -21.09 -12.20
N VAL A 644 20.79 -19.90 -11.99
CA VAL A 644 21.39 -18.80 -11.21
C VAL A 644 21.00 -18.89 -9.74
N LEU A 645 19.70 -19.11 -9.49
CA LEU A 645 19.16 -19.32 -8.14
C LEU A 645 18.32 -20.58 -8.11
N GLU A 646 18.40 -21.28 -6.97
CA GLU A 646 17.50 -22.37 -6.59
C GLU A 646 16.94 -22.06 -5.21
N ASN A 647 15.62 -22.06 -5.09
CA ASN A 647 14.90 -21.78 -3.86
C ASN A 647 14.19 -23.05 -3.39
N GLU A 648 14.93 -23.91 -2.72
CA GLU A 648 14.43 -25.17 -2.19
C GLU A 648 13.48 -24.94 -1.01
N ALA A 649 12.51 -25.86 -0.83
CA ALA A 649 11.59 -25.79 0.30
C ALA A 649 12.33 -25.97 1.63
N GLN A 650 12.15 -24.99 2.52
CA GLN A 650 12.68 -25.02 3.87
C GLN A 650 11.56 -25.41 4.84
N SER A 651 11.57 -26.64 5.32
CA SER A 651 10.53 -27.17 6.20
C SER A 651 11.05 -27.46 7.60
N THR A 652 10.23 -27.18 8.60
CA THR A 652 10.52 -27.41 10.02
C THR A 652 9.34 -28.13 10.67
N VAL A 653 9.57 -29.18 11.41
CA VAL A 653 8.54 -29.76 12.26
C VAL A 653 8.28 -28.78 13.41
N ALA A 654 7.19 -28.05 13.31
CA ALA A 654 6.81 -27.04 14.29
C ALA A 654 6.13 -27.66 15.51
N MET A 655 5.25 -28.64 15.29
CA MET A 655 4.49 -29.32 16.32
C MET A 655 4.19 -30.78 15.94
N LYS A 656 3.69 -31.55 16.87
CA LYS A 656 3.23 -32.92 16.63
C LYS A 656 2.01 -32.94 15.71
N ASN A 657 1.85 -33.98 14.90
CA ASN A 657 0.67 -34.15 14.07
C ASN A 657 -0.64 -34.27 14.90
N THR A 658 -0.56 -34.88 16.12
CA THR A 658 -1.70 -34.90 17.05
C THR A 658 -2.10 -33.52 17.51
N THR A 659 -1.14 -32.60 17.75
CA THR A 659 -1.40 -31.22 18.08
C THR A 659 -2.09 -30.48 16.94
N ALA A 660 -1.57 -30.62 15.72
CA ALA A 660 -2.15 -30.00 14.52
C ALA A 660 -3.59 -30.50 14.28
N ALA A 661 -3.84 -31.81 14.43
CA ALA A 661 -5.18 -32.38 14.28
C ALA A 661 -6.17 -31.89 15.35
N ILE A 662 -5.73 -31.72 16.61
CA ILE A 662 -6.55 -31.14 17.68
C ILE A 662 -6.86 -29.66 17.34
N ILE A 663 -5.88 -28.88 16.91
CA ILE A 663 -6.08 -27.48 16.50
C ILE A 663 -7.06 -27.40 15.32
N ASN A 664 -6.95 -28.28 14.31
CA ASN A 664 -7.90 -28.35 13.19
C ASN A 664 -9.33 -28.52 13.68
N HIS A 665 -9.55 -29.48 14.61
CA HIS A 665 -10.87 -29.69 15.19
C HIS A 665 -11.39 -28.44 15.95
N LEU A 666 -10.56 -27.82 16.78
CA LEU A 666 -10.93 -26.62 17.56
C LEU A 666 -11.20 -25.40 16.67
N LEU A 667 -10.43 -25.21 15.59
CA LEU A 667 -10.62 -24.10 14.65
C LEU A 667 -11.77 -24.32 13.64
N GLN A 668 -12.13 -25.58 13.35
CA GLN A 668 -13.39 -25.88 12.66
C GLN A 668 -14.58 -25.44 13.51
N GLU A 669 -14.58 -25.74 14.80
CA GLU A 669 -15.63 -25.28 15.72
C GLU A 669 -15.70 -23.75 15.77
N ALA A 670 -14.55 -23.07 15.83
CA ALA A 670 -14.49 -21.60 15.81
C ALA A 670 -15.01 -20.99 14.49
N ALA A 671 -14.84 -21.68 13.38
CA ALA A 671 -15.35 -21.25 12.07
C ALA A 671 -16.83 -21.60 11.90
N LEU A 672 -17.35 -22.68 12.50
CA LEU A 672 -18.74 -23.12 12.37
C LEU A 672 -19.68 -22.38 13.34
N ASN A 673 -19.29 -22.31 14.61
CA ASN A 673 -20.18 -21.87 15.70
C ASN A 673 -19.63 -20.66 16.47
N GLY A 674 -18.43 -20.17 16.07
CA GLY A 674 -17.75 -19.07 16.73
C GLY A 674 -17.68 -17.80 15.89
N THR A 675 -16.68 -16.97 16.20
CA THR A 675 -16.45 -15.66 15.56
C THR A 675 -16.13 -15.75 14.05
N GLY A 676 -15.79 -16.93 13.54
CA GLY A 676 -15.42 -17.16 12.14
C GLY A 676 -16.60 -17.53 11.21
N TYR A 677 -17.81 -17.55 11.70
CA TYR A 677 -18.98 -18.06 10.97
C TYR A 677 -19.19 -17.40 9.58
N GLU A 678 -18.90 -16.12 9.44
CA GLU A 678 -19.05 -15.38 8.18
C GLU A 678 -18.12 -15.87 7.05
N ALA A 679 -17.06 -16.62 7.38
CA ALA A 679 -16.11 -17.16 6.40
C ALA A 679 -16.58 -18.47 5.75
N GLN A 680 -17.68 -19.07 6.22
CA GLN A 680 -18.18 -20.35 5.75
C GLN A 680 -18.74 -20.27 4.32
N PHE A 681 -18.44 -21.28 3.52
CA PHE A 681 -19.07 -21.53 2.23
C PHE A 681 -19.37 -23.04 2.07
N SER A 682 -20.28 -23.37 1.19
CA SER A 682 -20.71 -24.76 1.00
C SER A 682 -19.67 -25.60 0.26
N GLY A 683 -19.66 -26.90 0.53
CA GLY A 683 -18.87 -27.88 -0.20
C GLY A 683 -17.41 -28.01 0.24
N MET A 684 -17.01 -27.41 1.39
CA MET A 684 -15.65 -27.51 1.89
C MET A 684 -15.60 -27.44 3.43
N HIS A 685 -14.68 -28.18 4.05
CA HIS A 685 -14.37 -28.04 5.46
C HIS A 685 -13.44 -26.84 5.67
N ILE A 686 -13.83 -25.95 6.58
CA ILE A 686 -13.10 -24.70 6.86
C ILE A 686 -12.77 -24.64 8.35
N ALA A 687 -11.52 -24.33 8.63
CA ALA A 687 -11.03 -23.97 9.96
C ALA A 687 -10.46 -22.55 9.92
N GLY A 688 -10.55 -21.80 11.00
CA GLY A 688 -10.00 -20.45 10.98
C GLY A 688 -10.27 -19.63 12.23
N LYS A 689 -9.66 -18.44 12.26
CA LYS A 689 -9.71 -17.53 13.41
C LYS A 689 -9.78 -16.07 12.97
N THR A 690 -10.69 -15.34 13.56
CA THR A 690 -10.77 -13.87 13.43
C THR A 690 -9.74 -13.17 14.31
N GLY A 691 -9.31 -12.00 13.86
CA GLY A 691 -8.52 -11.05 14.62
C GLY A 691 -9.10 -9.65 14.56
N SER A 692 -8.94 -8.91 15.64
CA SER A 692 -9.28 -7.49 15.73
C SER A 692 -8.35 -6.84 16.73
N THR A 693 -7.85 -5.66 16.41
CA THR A 693 -7.06 -4.87 17.34
C THR A 693 -7.95 -4.00 18.22
N ASN A 694 -7.40 -3.48 19.30
CA ASN A 694 -8.07 -2.48 20.13
C ASN A 694 -8.55 -1.31 19.24
N SER A 695 -9.72 -0.79 19.52
CA SER A 695 -10.36 0.26 18.72
C SER A 695 -10.69 -0.13 17.26
N ASN A 696 -10.60 -1.42 16.90
CA ASN A 696 -10.92 -1.93 15.56
C ASN A 696 -10.17 -1.22 14.41
N LYS A 697 -8.91 -0.90 14.58
CA LYS A 697 -8.09 -0.27 13.54
C LYS A 697 -7.61 -1.28 12.49
N ASP A 698 -7.38 -2.51 12.92
CA ASP A 698 -7.05 -3.65 12.05
C ASP A 698 -8.03 -4.79 12.28
N ARG A 699 -8.40 -5.46 11.22
CA ARG A 699 -9.18 -6.69 11.21
C ARG A 699 -8.38 -7.77 10.51
N TYR A 700 -8.51 -9.00 10.99
CA TYR A 700 -7.91 -10.18 10.40
C TYR A 700 -8.92 -11.32 10.30
N PHE A 701 -8.75 -12.16 9.31
CA PHE A 701 -9.22 -13.53 9.30
C PHE A 701 -8.13 -14.41 8.72
N VAL A 702 -7.73 -15.44 9.43
CA VAL A 702 -6.87 -16.48 8.90
C VAL A 702 -7.65 -17.78 8.92
N GLY A 703 -7.86 -18.32 7.74
CA GLY A 703 -8.61 -19.55 7.57
C GLY A 703 -7.93 -20.48 6.58
N TYR A 704 -8.30 -21.72 6.63
CA TYR A 704 -7.76 -22.74 5.74
C TYR A 704 -8.76 -23.85 5.48
N THR A 705 -8.53 -24.54 4.39
CA THR A 705 -9.20 -25.75 3.97
C THR A 705 -8.16 -26.89 3.94
N PRO A 706 -8.50 -28.12 3.65
CA PRO A 706 -7.51 -29.19 3.41
C PRO A 706 -6.53 -28.91 2.26
N TYR A 707 -6.80 -27.89 1.42
CA TYR A 707 -6.01 -27.56 0.24
C TYR A 707 -5.12 -26.33 0.41
N TYR A 708 -5.64 -25.25 1.00
CA TYR A 708 -4.96 -23.96 1.04
C TYR A 708 -5.17 -23.23 2.35
N SER A 709 -4.13 -22.52 2.79
CA SER A 709 -4.21 -21.55 3.88
C SER A 709 -4.28 -20.15 3.32
N CYS A 710 -5.17 -19.32 3.87
CA CYS A 710 -5.39 -17.95 3.41
C CYS A 710 -5.51 -16.99 4.60
N ALA A 711 -4.64 -15.99 4.63
CA ALA A 711 -4.73 -14.89 5.59
C ALA A 711 -5.21 -13.62 4.89
N VAL A 712 -6.19 -12.96 5.51
CA VAL A 712 -6.74 -11.68 5.03
C VAL A 712 -6.64 -10.65 6.14
N TRP A 713 -6.12 -9.48 5.80
CA TRP A 713 -6.08 -8.29 6.65
C TRP A 713 -6.90 -7.16 6.04
N ALA A 714 -7.48 -6.31 6.89
CA ALA A 714 -8.13 -5.07 6.50
C ALA A 714 -7.75 -3.94 7.47
N GLY A 715 -7.48 -2.76 6.93
CA GLY A 715 -7.14 -1.55 7.69
C GLY A 715 -7.09 -0.31 6.82
N TYR A 716 -7.16 0.85 7.44
CA TYR A 716 -6.94 2.12 6.74
C TYR A 716 -5.46 2.48 6.74
N GLU A 717 -5.00 3.14 5.68
CA GLU A 717 -3.62 3.63 5.57
C GLU A 717 -3.28 4.54 6.75
N HIS A 718 -4.19 5.44 7.11
CA HIS A 718 -4.02 6.41 8.19
C HIS A 718 -4.55 5.92 9.55
N ASN A 719 -4.69 4.59 9.70
CA ASN A 719 -4.97 3.94 10.98
C ASN A 719 -6.28 4.36 11.67
N GLN A 720 -7.34 4.70 10.88
CA GLN A 720 -8.67 4.99 11.40
C GLN A 720 -9.37 3.72 11.87
N ARG A 721 -10.43 3.93 12.66
CA ARG A 721 -11.30 2.86 13.12
C ARG A 721 -12.15 2.30 11.98
N ILE A 722 -12.17 0.99 11.83
CA ILE A 722 -13.05 0.30 10.88
C ILE A 722 -14.45 0.22 11.49
N VAL A 723 -15.43 0.79 10.79
CA VAL A 723 -16.85 0.69 11.13
C VAL A 723 -17.51 -0.19 10.07
N ALA A 724 -17.69 -1.47 10.38
CA ALA A 724 -18.25 -2.45 9.49
C ALA A 724 -19.23 -3.35 10.25
N SER A 725 -20.32 -3.77 9.60
CA SER A 725 -21.17 -4.86 10.09
C SER A 725 -20.46 -6.18 9.80
N GLY A 726 -20.00 -6.89 10.83
CA GLY A 726 -19.25 -8.14 10.67
C GLY A 726 -17.75 -7.93 10.43
N ASN A 727 -17.10 -8.97 9.94
CA ASN A 727 -15.67 -8.95 9.65
C ASN A 727 -15.42 -8.91 8.13
N PRO A 728 -14.95 -7.80 7.55
CA PRO A 728 -14.69 -7.69 6.12
C PRO A 728 -13.68 -8.75 5.61
N CYS A 729 -12.71 -9.14 6.45
CA CYS A 729 -11.73 -10.17 6.08
C CYS A 729 -12.38 -11.55 5.91
N SER A 730 -13.35 -11.92 6.76
CA SER A 730 -14.10 -13.17 6.61
C SER A 730 -14.94 -13.17 5.33
N ALA A 731 -15.53 -12.03 4.98
CA ALA A 731 -16.32 -11.89 3.76
C ALA A 731 -15.46 -12.03 2.49
N ILE A 732 -14.27 -11.39 2.47
CA ILE A 732 -13.31 -11.51 1.35
C ILE A 732 -12.77 -12.93 1.27
N PHE A 733 -12.34 -13.52 2.39
CA PHE A 733 -11.90 -14.93 2.44
C PHE A 733 -12.95 -15.84 1.80
N ARG A 734 -14.22 -15.73 2.23
CA ARG A 734 -15.32 -16.53 1.69
C ARG A 734 -15.45 -16.38 0.18
N LYS A 735 -15.44 -15.16 -0.35
CA LYS A 735 -15.60 -14.89 -1.79
C LYS A 735 -14.47 -15.50 -2.60
N VAL A 736 -13.22 -15.26 -2.19
CA VAL A 736 -12.03 -15.75 -2.88
C VAL A 736 -11.94 -17.27 -2.79
N MET A 737 -12.03 -17.81 -1.57
CA MET A 737 -11.80 -19.25 -1.35
C MET A 737 -12.94 -20.10 -1.90
N SER A 738 -14.20 -19.63 -1.89
CA SER A 738 -15.28 -20.37 -2.54
C SER A 738 -15.07 -20.50 -4.04
N ALA A 739 -14.61 -19.44 -4.73
CA ALA A 739 -14.32 -19.49 -6.15
C ALA A 739 -13.11 -20.36 -6.49
N ILE A 740 -12.06 -20.32 -5.65
CA ILE A 740 -10.87 -21.20 -5.83
C ILE A 740 -11.25 -22.68 -5.67
N HIS A 741 -12.20 -23.00 -4.80
CA HIS A 741 -12.58 -24.37 -4.47
C HIS A 741 -13.76 -24.92 -5.29
N GLU A 742 -14.25 -24.18 -6.28
CA GLU A 742 -15.43 -24.60 -7.08
C GLU A 742 -15.23 -25.99 -7.72
N ASP A 743 -14.03 -26.25 -8.24
CA ASP A 743 -13.70 -27.52 -8.91
C ASP A 743 -13.01 -28.53 -7.99
N LEU A 744 -12.78 -28.21 -6.71
CA LEU A 744 -12.07 -29.09 -5.78
C LEU A 744 -13.04 -29.98 -5.01
N PRO A 745 -12.74 -31.30 -4.89
CA PRO A 745 -13.60 -32.20 -4.13
C PRO A 745 -13.59 -31.87 -2.64
N ASN A 746 -14.76 -31.97 -2.00
CA ASN A 746 -14.83 -31.84 -0.54
C ASN A 746 -14.04 -32.98 0.13
N THR A 747 -13.11 -32.62 0.99
CA THR A 747 -12.32 -33.57 1.75
C THR A 747 -12.17 -33.12 3.21
N ASP A 748 -12.03 -34.06 4.11
CA ASP A 748 -11.81 -33.78 5.52
C ASP A 748 -10.34 -33.41 5.78
N PHE A 749 -10.10 -32.70 6.86
CA PHE A 749 -8.75 -32.53 7.38
C PHE A 749 -8.14 -33.89 7.75
N PHE A 750 -6.82 -33.98 7.70
CA PHE A 750 -6.12 -35.22 8.02
C PHE A 750 -6.45 -35.72 9.44
N SER A 751 -6.42 -37.02 9.61
CA SER A 751 -6.49 -37.72 10.90
C SER A 751 -5.23 -38.54 11.11
N CYS A 752 -4.75 -38.65 12.33
CA CYS A 752 -3.54 -39.39 12.64
C CYS A 752 -3.74 -40.36 13.81
N SER A 753 -2.83 -41.31 13.92
CA SER A 753 -2.78 -42.20 15.08
C SER A 753 -2.35 -41.43 16.34
N GLY A 754 -2.74 -41.89 17.52
CA GLY A 754 -2.42 -41.24 18.79
C GLY A 754 -3.47 -40.21 19.26
N LEU A 755 -4.60 -40.10 18.57
CA LEU A 755 -5.76 -39.34 19.01
C LEU A 755 -6.80 -40.24 19.66
N THR A 756 -7.52 -39.71 20.64
CA THR A 756 -8.67 -40.37 21.24
C THR A 756 -9.78 -39.35 21.55
N SER A 757 -11.02 -39.80 21.49
CA SER A 757 -12.19 -38.99 21.89
C SER A 757 -12.65 -39.44 23.27
N VAL A 758 -12.78 -38.51 24.18
CA VAL A 758 -13.15 -38.76 25.58
C VAL A 758 -14.35 -37.92 26.01
N ALA A 759 -15.28 -38.54 26.74
CA ALA A 759 -16.39 -37.80 27.35
C ALA A 759 -15.90 -37.10 28.63
N VAL A 760 -15.92 -35.74 28.62
CA VAL A 760 -15.39 -34.92 29.70
C VAL A 760 -16.40 -33.94 30.23
N CYS A 761 -16.15 -33.48 31.43
CA CYS A 761 -16.91 -32.42 32.07
C CYS A 761 -16.48 -31.05 31.57
N ALA A 762 -17.41 -30.21 31.12
CA ALA A 762 -17.14 -28.88 30.58
C ALA A 762 -16.66 -27.88 31.64
N ASP A 763 -16.79 -28.19 32.93
CA ASP A 763 -16.36 -27.32 34.03
C ASP A 763 -15.03 -27.78 34.69
N SER A 764 -14.61 -29.03 34.53
CA SER A 764 -13.37 -29.53 35.12
C SER A 764 -12.33 -30.01 34.11
N GLY A 765 -12.73 -30.34 32.88
CA GLY A 765 -11.86 -31.00 31.90
C GLY A 765 -11.52 -32.45 32.21
N MET A 766 -12.01 -33.02 33.32
CA MET A 766 -11.84 -34.39 33.73
C MET A 766 -12.85 -35.30 33.04
N LEU A 767 -12.68 -36.60 33.09
CA LEU A 767 -13.68 -37.57 32.64
C LEU A 767 -15.03 -37.28 33.29
N ALA A 768 -16.09 -37.25 32.52
CA ALA A 768 -17.40 -36.94 33.02
C ALA A 768 -17.93 -37.97 34.02
N SER A 769 -18.51 -37.56 35.12
CA SER A 769 -19.29 -38.36 36.00
C SER A 769 -20.79 -38.31 35.66
N GLU A 770 -21.59 -39.22 36.24
CA GLU A 770 -23.05 -39.16 36.07
C GLU A 770 -23.63 -37.80 36.57
N ASN A 771 -23.05 -37.23 37.61
CA ASN A 771 -23.45 -35.95 38.15
C ASN A 771 -23.27 -34.79 37.17
N CYS A 772 -22.26 -34.83 36.30
CA CYS A 772 -22.03 -33.81 35.25
C CYS A 772 -23.18 -33.74 34.24
N ALA A 773 -23.83 -34.89 33.97
CA ALA A 773 -24.98 -34.97 33.07
C ALA A 773 -26.27 -34.46 33.67
N LEU A 774 -26.33 -34.41 35.03
CA LEU A 774 -27.51 -34.03 35.79
C LEU A 774 -27.41 -32.60 36.36
N ASP A 775 -26.46 -31.79 35.92
CA ASP A 775 -26.29 -30.42 36.38
C ASP A 775 -27.55 -29.57 36.11
N VAL A 776 -27.90 -28.73 37.05
CA VAL A 776 -29.13 -27.90 37.00
C VAL A 776 -29.15 -26.95 35.78
N ARG A 777 -27.98 -26.57 35.27
CA ARG A 777 -27.80 -25.75 34.07
C ARG A 777 -28.02 -26.52 32.75
N GLY A 778 -28.17 -27.83 32.83
CA GLY A 778 -28.18 -28.78 31.71
C GLY A 778 -26.90 -29.64 31.68
N SER A 779 -26.86 -30.64 30.82
CA SER A 779 -25.71 -31.53 30.74
C SER A 779 -24.38 -30.75 30.52
N ARG A 780 -23.44 -31.00 31.42
CA ARG A 780 -22.06 -30.45 31.32
C ARG A 780 -21.09 -31.49 30.73
N VAL A 781 -21.60 -32.44 29.95
CA VAL A 781 -20.80 -33.47 29.29
C VAL A 781 -20.65 -33.16 27.80
N TYR A 782 -19.41 -33.14 27.34
CA TYR A 782 -19.12 -33.04 25.90
C TYR A 782 -17.99 -34.03 25.53
N THR A 783 -17.82 -34.27 24.24
CA THR A 783 -16.73 -35.13 23.73
C THR A 783 -15.56 -34.25 23.28
N ALA A 784 -14.40 -34.44 23.92
CA ALA A 784 -13.17 -33.75 23.56
C ALA A 784 -12.24 -34.67 22.73
N LEU A 785 -11.61 -34.13 21.71
CA LEU A 785 -10.52 -34.78 21.00
C LEU A 785 -9.19 -34.43 21.70
N VAL A 786 -8.44 -35.45 22.09
CA VAL A 786 -7.18 -35.32 22.85
C VAL A 786 -6.10 -36.24 22.32
N ALA A 787 -4.83 -35.92 22.56
CA ALA A 787 -3.75 -36.89 22.40
C ALA A 787 -3.88 -37.99 23.44
N ALA A 788 -3.73 -39.25 23.02
CA ALA A 788 -3.97 -40.42 23.89
C ALA A 788 -2.99 -40.50 25.07
N ASP A 789 -1.77 -39.99 24.90
CA ASP A 789 -0.74 -39.88 25.92
C ASP A 789 -0.96 -38.73 26.92
N ASN A 790 -1.85 -37.77 26.60
CA ASN A 790 -2.22 -36.65 27.46
C ASN A 790 -3.74 -36.61 27.74
N ALA A 791 -4.43 -37.71 27.63
CA ALA A 791 -5.85 -37.81 27.91
C ALA A 791 -6.14 -37.71 29.43
N PRO A 792 -7.22 -37.03 29.86
CA PRO A 792 -7.60 -37.00 31.25
C PRO A 792 -7.95 -38.39 31.77
N THR A 793 -7.44 -38.77 32.93
CA THR A 793 -7.66 -40.06 33.59
C THR A 793 -8.52 -39.97 34.86
N ALA A 794 -8.57 -38.79 35.47
CA ALA A 794 -9.36 -38.58 36.70
C ALA A 794 -10.84 -38.30 36.32
N VAL A 795 -11.73 -38.82 37.12
CA VAL A 795 -13.17 -38.58 37.00
C VAL A 795 -13.56 -37.28 37.74
N CYS A 796 -14.44 -36.51 37.16
CA CYS A 796 -14.90 -35.26 37.75
C CYS A 796 -15.54 -35.48 39.12
N THR A 797 -15.03 -34.75 40.11
CA THR A 797 -15.53 -34.72 41.49
C THR A 797 -16.12 -33.36 41.85
N MET A 798 -16.12 -32.42 40.90
CA MET A 798 -16.60 -31.03 41.14
C MET A 798 -18.14 -30.95 41.22
N HIS A 799 -18.87 -31.87 40.58
CA HIS A 799 -20.33 -31.92 40.62
C HIS A 799 -20.82 -32.75 41.80
N THR A 800 -21.69 -32.16 42.60
CA THR A 800 -22.30 -32.82 43.76
C THR A 800 -23.32 -33.89 43.31
N ALA A 801 -23.77 -34.71 44.26
CA ALA A 801 -24.91 -35.57 43.99
C ALA A 801 -26.16 -34.73 43.66
N PRO A 802 -27.11 -35.24 42.81
CA PRO A 802 -28.26 -34.48 42.35
C PRO A 802 -29.35 -34.33 43.46
N THR A 803 -28.99 -33.66 44.52
CA THR A 803 -29.87 -33.43 45.72
C THR A 803 -30.29 -31.97 45.90
N TYR A 804 -29.75 -31.10 45.09
CA TYR A 804 -30.04 -29.67 45.13
C TYR A 804 -31.27 -29.32 44.30
N THR A 805 -32.12 -28.45 44.85
CA THR A 805 -33.29 -27.91 44.18
C THR A 805 -33.11 -26.41 44.08
N VAL A 806 -33.10 -25.90 42.85
CA VAL A 806 -32.89 -24.48 42.55
C VAL A 806 -34.08 -23.91 41.78
N ASN A 807 -34.37 -22.65 41.99
CA ASN A 807 -35.32 -21.91 41.18
C ASN A 807 -34.55 -21.16 40.12
N MET A 808 -34.90 -21.42 38.83
CA MET A 808 -34.31 -20.75 37.71
C MET A 808 -35.36 -19.85 37.05
N ALA A 809 -35.03 -18.62 36.77
CA ALA A 809 -35.88 -17.74 35.96
C ALA A 809 -35.37 -17.67 34.51
N ASP A 810 -36.33 -17.68 33.58
CA ASP A 810 -36.03 -17.39 32.17
C ASP A 810 -35.99 -15.87 31.90
N SER A 811 -35.64 -15.48 30.71
CA SER A 811 -35.60 -14.07 30.26
C SER A 811 -36.91 -13.30 30.43
N ASP A 812 -38.01 -14.03 30.59
CA ASP A 812 -39.36 -13.48 30.72
C ASP A 812 -39.81 -13.44 32.22
N GLY A 813 -38.89 -13.83 33.15
CA GLY A 813 -39.18 -13.83 34.59
C GLY A 813 -39.97 -15.05 35.08
N ASN A 814 -40.18 -16.09 34.25
CA ASN A 814 -40.88 -17.28 34.68
C ASN A 814 -39.94 -18.16 35.52
N VAL A 815 -40.32 -18.49 36.73
CA VAL A 815 -39.51 -19.32 37.62
C VAL A 815 -39.84 -20.78 37.47
N THR A 816 -38.81 -21.59 37.14
CA THR A 816 -38.90 -23.05 37.08
C THR A 816 -38.02 -23.66 38.16
N THR A 817 -38.59 -24.57 38.94
CA THR A 817 -37.84 -25.31 39.98
C THR A 817 -37.22 -26.56 39.35
N VAL A 818 -35.90 -26.67 39.43
CA VAL A 818 -35.12 -27.78 38.87
C VAL A 818 -34.36 -28.47 40.01
N THR A 819 -34.41 -29.81 40.03
CA THR A 819 -33.59 -30.58 40.96
C THR A 819 -32.49 -31.29 40.19
N GLY A 820 -31.24 -31.10 40.59
CA GLY A 820 -30.10 -31.71 39.96
C GLY A 820 -28.82 -31.59 40.75
N SER A 821 -27.70 -31.88 40.13
CA SER A 821 -26.36 -31.62 40.64
C SER A 821 -25.98 -30.16 40.48
N VAL A 822 -25.08 -29.67 41.31
CA VAL A 822 -24.50 -28.35 41.18
C VAL A 822 -22.95 -28.43 41.20
N LEU A 823 -22.33 -27.45 40.58
CA LEU A 823 -20.88 -27.31 40.59
C LEU A 823 -20.42 -26.86 42.02
N ASN A 824 -19.47 -27.59 42.56
CA ASN A 824 -18.81 -27.19 43.84
C ASN A 824 -17.38 -26.71 43.50
N TYR A 825 -17.28 -25.46 43.20
CA TYR A 825 -16.02 -24.81 42.84
C TYR A 825 -15.95 -23.46 43.58
N GLN A 826 -14.77 -23.14 44.08
CA GLN A 826 -14.51 -21.87 44.77
C GLN A 826 -13.20 -21.28 44.24
N ARG A 827 -13.19 -20.00 43.93
CA ARG A 827 -12.00 -19.26 43.51
C ARG A 827 -11.72 -18.15 44.54
N GLU A 828 -10.46 -17.67 44.57
CA GLU A 828 -10.11 -16.48 45.28
C GLU A 828 -10.58 -15.27 44.48
N LEU A 829 -11.34 -14.38 45.12
CA LEU A 829 -11.75 -13.12 44.51
C LEU A 829 -10.59 -12.14 44.46
N ILE A 830 -10.61 -11.24 43.50
CA ILE A 830 -9.60 -10.18 43.38
C ILE A 830 -9.91 -9.13 44.47
N GLU A 831 -8.97 -8.93 45.39
CA GLU A 831 -9.12 -7.95 46.48
C GLU A 831 -9.42 -6.56 45.94
N GLY A 832 -10.48 -5.92 46.40
CA GLY A 832 -10.95 -4.60 45.96
C GLY A 832 -11.76 -4.61 44.66
N HIS A 833 -12.06 -5.81 44.13
CA HIS A 833 -12.87 -6.01 42.93
C HIS A 833 -13.93 -7.10 43.10
N ASP A 834 -14.41 -7.21 44.32
CA ASP A 834 -15.38 -8.23 44.74
C ASP A 834 -16.75 -8.07 44.04
N GLU A 835 -17.05 -6.84 43.61
CA GLU A 835 -18.21 -6.53 42.79
C GLU A 835 -18.10 -6.94 41.33
N ILE A 836 -16.88 -7.32 40.82
CA ILE A 836 -16.73 -7.86 39.48
C ILE A 836 -17.21 -9.30 39.50
N VAL A 837 -18.46 -9.47 39.19
CA VAL A 837 -19.12 -10.77 39.23
C VAL A 837 -19.05 -11.44 37.86
N VAL A 838 -18.78 -12.73 37.84
CA VAL A 838 -18.89 -13.58 36.64
C VAL A 838 -20.15 -14.45 36.75
N GLU A 839 -20.71 -14.86 35.60
CA GLU A 839 -21.99 -15.60 35.57
C GLU A 839 -22.00 -16.84 36.48
N ASP A 840 -20.88 -17.52 36.62
CA ASP A 840 -20.76 -18.73 37.48
C ASP A 840 -20.28 -18.43 38.89
N ALA A 841 -20.11 -17.18 39.29
CA ALA A 841 -19.67 -16.80 40.64
C ALA A 841 -20.59 -17.35 41.73
N PHE A 842 -21.87 -17.49 41.42
CA PHE A 842 -22.87 -18.10 42.35
C PHE A 842 -22.69 -19.56 42.59
N MET A 843 -22.10 -20.24 41.64
CA MET A 843 -21.79 -21.66 41.81
C MET A 843 -20.61 -21.87 42.73
N MET A 844 -19.76 -20.88 42.92
CA MET A 844 -18.64 -20.90 43.85
C MET A 844 -19.07 -20.99 45.30
N LEU A 845 -20.25 -20.51 45.62
CA LEU A 845 -20.82 -20.57 46.97
C LEU A 845 -21.69 -21.81 47.19
N GLY A 846 -21.66 -22.79 46.29
CA GLY A 846 -22.37 -24.06 46.44
C GLY A 846 -23.86 -24.01 46.13
N GLY A 847 -24.33 -23.06 45.33
CA GLY A 847 -25.72 -23.07 44.94
C GLY A 847 -26.15 -22.05 43.92
N TRP A 848 -26.95 -22.53 43.00
CA TRP A 848 -27.80 -21.76 42.12
C TRP A 848 -29.11 -21.37 42.82
N ASN A 849 -29.05 -20.48 43.77
CA ASN A 849 -30.21 -20.17 44.60
C ASN A 849 -31.01 -19.04 44.04
N GLY A 850 -31.69 -19.23 42.92
CA GLY A 850 -32.62 -18.23 42.41
C GLY A 850 -32.00 -16.88 42.12
N PHE A 851 -30.74 -16.88 42.19
CA PHE A 851 -29.87 -15.73 42.24
C PHE A 851 -29.92 -14.89 40.98
N PHE A 852 -30.23 -15.47 39.92
CA PHE A 852 -30.06 -14.91 38.59
C PHE A 852 -31.12 -13.91 38.22
N VAL A 853 -32.11 -13.65 39.07
CA VAL A 853 -33.28 -12.96 38.57
C VAL A 853 -33.10 -11.47 38.53
N ASP A 854 -32.45 -10.86 39.48
CA ASP A 854 -32.48 -9.39 39.60
C ASP A 854 -31.13 -8.74 39.83
N GLU A 855 -30.16 -9.43 40.41
CA GLU A 855 -28.87 -8.79 40.75
C GLU A 855 -27.78 -9.00 39.68
N ALA A 856 -27.89 -10.00 38.82
CA ALA A 856 -26.93 -10.24 37.74
C ALA A 856 -27.01 -9.19 36.63
N ASP A 857 -28.21 -8.71 36.32
CA ASP A 857 -28.39 -7.68 35.31
C ASP A 857 -27.79 -6.33 35.69
N ASP A 858 -27.77 -6.00 37.00
CA ASP A 858 -27.17 -4.76 37.48
C ASP A 858 -25.64 -4.78 37.49
N TYR A 859 -25.03 -5.98 37.61
CA TYR A 859 -23.57 -6.13 37.60
C TYR A 859 -22.97 -6.31 36.20
N PHE A 860 -23.77 -6.83 35.28
CA PHE A 860 -23.31 -7.02 33.88
C PHE A 860 -23.60 -5.81 33.00
N ASN A 861 -24.55 -4.99 33.35
CA ASN A 861 -24.77 -3.69 32.75
C ASN A 861 -23.89 -2.67 33.45
N MET A 862 -22.64 -2.49 33.01
CA MET A 862 -21.92 -1.28 33.34
C MET A 862 -22.77 -0.08 32.96
N PRO A 863 -22.92 0.93 33.80
CA PRO A 863 -23.68 2.12 33.46
C PRO A 863 -23.14 2.68 32.15
N ASP A 864 -24.05 3.11 31.26
CA ASP A 864 -23.74 3.71 29.95
C ASP A 864 -22.77 4.89 29.96
N GLY A 865 -22.24 5.28 31.12
CA GLY A 865 -21.24 6.34 31.32
C GLY A 865 -19.79 5.87 31.39
N VAL A 866 -19.51 4.56 31.27
CA VAL A 866 -18.13 4.03 31.22
C VAL A 866 -17.78 3.60 29.78
N HIS A 867 -18.57 3.95 28.82
CA HIS A 867 -18.09 4.09 27.45
C HIS A 867 -17.21 5.34 27.36
N ASP A 868 -16.09 5.21 28.00
CA ASP A 868 -15.17 6.32 28.08
C ASP A 868 -14.44 6.48 26.75
N ASP A 869 -14.68 7.63 26.13
CA ASP A 869 -13.88 8.19 25.06
C ASP A 869 -12.39 8.37 25.45
N ASN A 870 -11.99 7.97 26.65
CA ASN A 870 -10.64 8.04 27.22
C ASN A 870 -9.84 6.72 27.16
N MET A 871 -10.23 5.77 26.30
CA MET A 871 -9.34 4.63 25.98
C MET A 871 -8.35 4.94 24.86
N ASP A 872 -8.15 6.20 24.53
CA ASP A 872 -6.94 6.66 23.87
C ASP A 872 -5.85 6.75 24.97
N GLY A 873 -5.21 5.62 25.24
CA GLY A 873 -3.95 5.59 25.96
C GLY A 873 -2.93 6.41 25.17
N PRO A 874 -1.92 6.99 25.84
CA PRO A 874 -0.93 7.83 25.18
C PRO A 874 -0.22 7.07 24.05
N PRO A 875 0.26 7.81 23.02
CA PRO A 875 0.74 7.28 21.74
C PRO A 875 1.87 6.29 21.87
#